data_c78b085870ca1879d77e8fcfe83137bf
#
_entry.id   c78b085870ca1879d77e8fcfe83137bf
#
_cell.length_a   1.000
_cell.length_b   1.000
_cell.length_c   1.000
_cell.angle_alpha   90.00
_cell.angle_beta   90.00
_cell.angle_gamma   90.00
#
_symmetry.space_group_name_H-M   'P 1'
#
loop_
_entity.id
_entity.type
_entity.pdbx_description
1 polymer ?
#
loop_
_entity_poly.entity_id
_entity_poly.type
_entity_poly.pdbx_seq_one_letter_code
_entity_poly.pdbx_strand_id
1 'polypeptide(L)'
;MKKLFALALIFSVFACKTTQKTSKTTSKEPILMYVGSTPVTVAEFKYVYEKNNPSKDSLYLEASLREYLDLYTKFKLKVIDAQKNGIDTTNEFKAEYYGYEMQLARPYIVSKEATDKLVRETYERLQEEINASHILIKVSPEAEPKDTLAAYNKIKQIRERAVKGEDFATLARQNSEDPSASANGGNLGYFTALQMVYPFESAAYKTAKGQISEIIRTDFGYHILKVIDKRQSSGKITTAHIMLRTIKGTSEQDSIALRKKAFEIYEKAKKGEDWNRLVSQFSEDANTKNSGGQLREFGVGDLIPEFENAAFALQNPNDITEPVYTPYGWHIIKLISKRKRETFEEAESSIRTRVQRDSRSEVSKSASLAKLRQENNLKINQKVLEKAIKEVDSTLLKGNWDYPNNKKGLKEVVATFESKAVGKKHQITVNDYYFYLKRRQQARMDLKSPQHYARLLWQKFIDDETVDFEKSILADKHQEYRMLTQEYREGMMLFAMMNDKVWGRAIKDTLGARKFFETHKNNYMWGERAFATIFDAANEKVLKEVEERMTEKPPYLLKDYLKYPMLSYKKDQLRIDEKYLDELTRIALELNSDPALLLEISGHMDKTERPKTLSADRTKQVFDYLFNKNINPNQAIRKDVGSAMPGTKANKKPNSRVELQMYTYSLKGIEKQINADNALNLKITELRPYEKGSNATLNQVLWQEGKHKVSQNGRSILVHISSIEKPRNKTFEEARGQVISDYQVFLEKEWLEELEKKYPVKLQEEELKKLVRK
;
A
#
# COMPACT_ATOMS: atom_id res chain seq x y z
N MET A 1 15.19 -33.65 -1.90
CA MET A 1 13.87 -33.03 -2.13
C MET A 1 13.50 -32.28 -0.86
N LYS A 2 13.78 -30.98 -0.82
CA LYS A 2 13.59 -30.15 0.39
C LYS A 2 12.25 -29.45 0.29
N LYS A 3 11.29 -29.84 1.13
CA LYS A 3 10.08 -29.06 1.34
C LYS A 3 10.32 -28.15 2.54
N LEU A 4 10.70 -26.90 2.25
CA LEU A 4 10.57 -25.82 3.21
C LEU A 4 9.08 -25.49 3.34
N PHE A 5 8.50 -25.73 4.51
CA PHE A 5 7.18 -25.21 4.84
C PHE A 5 7.31 -23.74 5.22
N ALA A 6 7.13 -22.87 4.23
CA ALA A 6 6.75 -21.49 4.50
C ALA A 6 5.25 -21.50 4.75
N LEU A 7 4.83 -21.15 5.96
CA LEU A 7 3.42 -20.90 6.29
C LEU A 7 2.97 -19.62 5.59
N ALA A 8 2.56 -19.73 4.32
CA ALA A 8 1.89 -18.67 3.62
C ALA A 8 0.41 -18.69 4.00
N LEU A 9 -0.02 -17.68 4.76
CA LEU A 9 -1.44 -17.41 5.01
C LEU A 9 -2.10 -16.98 3.69
N ILE A 10 -2.70 -17.92 2.99
CA ILE A 10 -3.57 -17.64 1.84
C ILE A 10 -5.00 -17.51 2.37
N PHE A 11 -5.53 -16.29 2.31
CA PHE A 11 -6.95 -16.01 2.49
C PHE A 11 -7.74 -16.55 1.29
N SER A 12 -8.36 -17.71 1.44
CA SER A 12 -9.42 -18.17 0.55
C SER A 12 -10.74 -18.19 1.33
N VAL A 13 -11.57 -17.20 1.06
CA VAL A 13 -12.95 -17.16 1.57
C VAL A 13 -13.79 -18.12 0.72
N PHE A 14 -14.00 -19.32 1.20
CA PHE A 14 -15.01 -20.22 0.67
C PHE A 14 -16.30 -20.08 1.48
N ALA A 15 -17.33 -19.54 0.86
CA ALA A 15 -18.69 -19.54 1.41
C ALA A 15 -19.28 -20.95 1.34
N CYS A 16 -19.30 -21.67 2.44
CA CYS A 16 -20.09 -22.89 2.59
C CYS A 16 -21.44 -22.57 3.23
N LYS A 17 -22.52 -22.82 2.48
CA LYS A 17 -23.89 -22.87 3.03
C LYS A 17 -24.01 -24.12 3.93
N THR A 18 -24.08 -23.91 5.22
CA THR A 18 -24.48 -24.98 6.14
C THR A 18 -25.71 -24.56 6.93
N THR A 19 -26.75 -25.34 6.75
CA THR A 19 -28.01 -25.32 7.51
C THR A 19 -27.72 -25.62 8.98
N GLN A 20 -28.02 -24.69 9.86
CA GLN A 20 -27.95 -24.84 11.30
C GLN A 20 -28.95 -25.88 11.79
N LYS A 21 -28.46 -26.97 12.39
CA LYS A 21 -29.18 -27.74 13.40
C LYS A 21 -28.59 -27.46 14.76
N THR A 22 -29.28 -26.71 15.56
CA THR A 22 -28.99 -26.51 16.98
C THR A 22 -29.27 -27.85 17.72
N SER A 23 -28.23 -28.54 18.16
CA SER A 23 -28.36 -29.63 19.11
C SER A 23 -27.80 -29.19 20.48
N LYS A 24 -28.69 -29.06 21.46
CA LYS A 24 -28.31 -29.06 22.87
C LYS A 24 -27.88 -30.48 23.26
N THR A 25 -26.60 -30.67 23.53
CA THR A 25 -26.13 -31.75 24.39
C THR A 25 -24.77 -31.39 24.97
N THR A 26 -24.70 -31.18 26.26
CA THR A 26 -23.46 -31.09 27.03
C THR A 26 -22.86 -32.51 27.20
N SER A 27 -22.42 -33.14 26.11
CA SER A 27 -21.51 -34.25 26.17
C SER A 27 -20.09 -33.70 26.21
N LYS A 28 -19.26 -34.13 27.17
CA LYS A 28 -17.83 -33.83 27.18
C LYS A 28 -17.26 -34.24 25.82
N GLU A 29 -16.67 -33.28 25.11
CA GLU A 29 -16.01 -33.58 23.84
C GLU A 29 -15.00 -34.69 24.01
N PRO A 30 -14.97 -35.73 23.12
CA PRO A 30 -14.01 -36.84 23.24
C PRO A 30 -12.57 -36.32 23.17
N ILE A 31 -11.71 -36.84 24.05
CA ILE A 31 -10.29 -36.43 24.10
C ILE A 31 -9.51 -37.41 23.24
N LEU A 32 -8.75 -36.85 22.26
CA LEU A 32 -7.88 -37.62 21.38
C LEU A 32 -6.56 -37.98 22.07
N MET A 33 -5.97 -37.01 22.76
CA MET A 33 -4.70 -37.22 23.47
C MET A 33 -4.53 -36.25 24.64
N TYR A 34 -3.64 -36.60 25.54
CA TYR A 34 -3.11 -35.69 26.54
C TYR A 34 -1.66 -35.34 26.22
N VAL A 35 -1.28 -34.09 26.32
CA VAL A 35 0.09 -33.61 26.25
C VAL A 35 0.44 -33.04 27.61
N GLY A 36 1.22 -33.79 28.40
CA GLY A 36 1.32 -33.58 29.83
C GLY A 36 -0.05 -33.75 30.51
N SER A 37 -0.53 -32.69 31.15
CA SER A 37 -1.88 -32.64 31.77
C SER A 37 -2.93 -31.98 30.87
N THR A 38 -2.57 -31.47 29.70
CA THR A 38 -3.45 -30.71 28.81
C THR A 38 -4.20 -31.65 27.86
N PRO A 39 -5.55 -31.68 27.89
CA PRO A 39 -6.32 -32.46 26.95
C PRO A 39 -6.38 -31.80 25.58
N VAL A 40 -6.32 -32.60 24.53
CA VAL A 40 -6.56 -32.23 23.13
C VAL A 40 -7.77 -33.03 22.66
N THR A 41 -8.82 -32.32 22.19
CA THR A 41 -10.07 -32.96 21.78
C THR A 41 -10.01 -33.50 20.37
N VAL A 42 -10.86 -34.45 20.04
CA VAL A 42 -11.06 -34.98 18.69
C VAL A 42 -11.51 -33.87 17.75
N ALA A 43 -12.39 -33.01 18.21
CA ALA A 43 -12.91 -31.89 17.39
C ALA A 43 -11.81 -30.89 17.00
N GLU A 44 -10.92 -30.56 17.94
CA GLU A 44 -9.77 -29.68 17.71
C GLU A 44 -8.81 -30.29 16.67
N PHE A 45 -8.40 -31.54 16.85
CA PHE A 45 -7.55 -32.23 15.90
C PHE A 45 -8.18 -32.35 14.52
N LYS A 46 -9.46 -32.73 14.45
CA LYS A 46 -10.22 -32.89 13.21
C LYS A 46 -10.27 -31.58 12.41
N TYR A 47 -10.54 -30.48 13.09
CA TYR A 47 -10.61 -29.15 12.46
C TYR A 47 -9.29 -28.79 11.73
N VAL A 48 -8.16 -28.92 12.41
CA VAL A 48 -6.86 -28.58 11.81
C VAL A 48 -6.40 -29.61 10.78
N TYR A 49 -6.75 -30.90 10.98
CA TYR A 49 -6.45 -31.95 10.03
C TYR A 49 -7.19 -31.76 8.70
N GLU A 50 -8.49 -31.52 8.73
CA GLU A 50 -9.31 -31.26 7.54
C GLU A 50 -8.84 -30.01 6.78
N LYS A 51 -8.51 -28.96 7.50
CA LYS A 51 -8.04 -27.69 6.93
C LYS A 51 -6.70 -27.85 6.19
N ASN A 52 -5.80 -28.68 6.71
CA ASN A 52 -4.45 -28.84 6.16
C ASN A 52 -4.30 -30.01 5.18
N ASN A 53 -5.36 -30.80 4.98
CA ASN A 53 -5.40 -31.93 4.04
C ASN A 53 -6.53 -31.76 3.01
N PRO A 54 -6.36 -30.91 1.97
CA PRO A 54 -7.40 -30.62 1.02
C PRO A 54 -7.73 -31.76 0.05
N SER A 55 -6.85 -32.80 -0.05
CA SER A 55 -7.08 -33.97 -0.89
C SER A 55 -8.11 -34.91 -0.27
N LYS A 56 -9.27 -35.02 -0.90
CA LYS A 56 -10.35 -35.94 -0.46
C LYS A 56 -9.94 -37.42 -0.47
N ASP A 57 -8.99 -37.78 -1.33
CA ASP A 57 -8.58 -39.20 -1.52
C ASP A 57 -7.74 -39.72 -0.35
N SER A 58 -6.89 -38.86 0.24
CA SER A 58 -6.07 -39.24 1.40
C SER A 58 -6.71 -38.91 2.75
N LEU A 59 -7.85 -38.19 2.73
CA LEU A 59 -8.53 -37.76 3.96
C LEU A 59 -9.04 -38.95 4.77
N TYR A 60 -8.66 -39.01 6.06
CA TYR A 60 -9.01 -40.06 7.01
C TYR A 60 -8.45 -41.46 6.72
N LEU A 61 -7.45 -41.57 5.83
CA LEU A 61 -6.65 -42.81 5.79
C LEU A 61 -5.77 -42.90 7.05
N GLU A 62 -5.58 -44.09 7.59
CA GLU A 62 -4.82 -44.27 8.82
C GLU A 62 -3.41 -43.73 8.75
N ALA A 63 -2.71 -43.96 7.62
CA ALA A 63 -1.36 -43.42 7.40
C ALA A 63 -1.33 -41.89 7.45
N SER A 64 -2.27 -41.21 6.77
CA SER A 64 -2.37 -39.74 6.75
C SER A 64 -2.72 -39.18 8.13
N LEU A 65 -3.62 -39.84 8.86
CA LEU A 65 -3.98 -39.44 10.23
C LEU A 65 -2.78 -39.54 11.17
N ARG A 66 -2.00 -40.62 11.12
CA ARG A 66 -0.84 -40.83 11.99
C ARG A 66 0.31 -39.88 11.66
N GLU A 67 0.58 -39.64 10.35
CA GLU A 67 1.58 -38.66 9.92
C GLU A 67 1.23 -37.25 10.42
N TYR A 68 -0.03 -36.85 10.25
CA TYR A 68 -0.48 -35.54 10.70
C TYR A 68 -0.53 -35.46 12.24
N LEU A 69 -0.89 -36.52 12.92
CA LEU A 69 -0.90 -36.57 14.38
C LEU A 69 0.50 -36.38 14.98
N ASP A 70 1.54 -36.92 14.36
CA ASP A 70 2.94 -36.69 14.78
C ASP A 70 3.31 -35.17 14.65
N LEU A 71 3.00 -34.60 13.52
CA LEU A 71 3.23 -33.17 13.30
C LEU A 71 2.46 -32.28 14.28
N TYR A 72 1.19 -32.63 14.51
CA TYR A 72 0.32 -31.92 15.43
C TYR A 72 0.76 -32.07 16.89
N THR A 73 1.25 -33.24 17.27
CA THR A 73 1.81 -33.49 18.60
C THR A 73 3.02 -32.61 18.86
N LYS A 74 3.97 -32.53 17.91
CA LYS A 74 5.13 -31.65 17.99
C LYS A 74 4.75 -30.17 18.07
N PHE A 75 3.70 -29.77 17.34
CA PHE A 75 3.12 -28.42 17.43
C PHE A 75 2.56 -28.16 18.84
N LYS A 76 1.74 -29.08 19.39
CA LYS A 76 1.11 -28.94 20.72
C LYS A 76 2.13 -28.91 21.85
N LEU A 77 3.20 -29.70 21.78
CA LEU A 77 4.30 -29.66 22.75
C LEU A 77 4.90 -28.24 22.85
N LYS A 78 5.18 -27.59 21.73
CA LYS A 78 5.73 -26.25 21.69
C LYS A 78 4.74 -25.19 22.21
N VAL A 79 3.47 -25.31 21.85
CA VAL A 79 2.40 -24.40 22.29
C VAL A 79 2.21 -24.49 23.80
N ILE A 80 2.18 -25.69 24.35
CA ILE A 80 2.02 -25.92 25.80
C ILE A 80 3.24 -25.35 26.56
N ASP A 81 4.45 -25.52 26.03
CA ASP A 81 5.64 -24.93 26.64
C ASP A 81 5.55 -23.40 26.61
N ALA A 82 5.11 -22.78 25.48
CA ALA A 82 4.87 -21.35 25.39
C ALA A 82 3.88 -20.86 26.46
N GLN A 83 2.78 -21.57 26.63
CA GLN A 83 1.75 -21.26 27.62
C GLN A 83 2.26 -21.37 29.04
N LYS A 84 3.02 -22.45 29.35
CA LYS A 84 3.63 -22.64 30.68
C LYS A 84 4.70 -21.60 30.99
N ASN A 85 5.36 -21.05 29.99
CA ASN A 85 6.30 -19.94 30.12
C ASN A 85 5.59 -18.56 30.15
N GLY A 86 4.26 -18.51 30.13
CA GLY A 86 3.46 -17.30 30.28
C GLY A 86 3.50 -16.34 29.08
N ILE A 87 3.85 -16.82 27.88
CA ILE A 87 3.90 -15.99 26.65
C ILE A 87 2.56 -15.28 26.39
N ASP A 88 1.47 -16.01 26.58
CA ASP A 88 0.10 -15.50 26.38
C ASP A 88 -0.39 -14.55 27.48
N THR A 89 0.42 -14.31 28.50
CA THR A 89 0.09 -13.39 29.61
C THR A 89 0.75 -12.03 29.47
N THR A 90 1.70 -11.87 28.53
CA THR A 90 2.40 -10.61 28.28
C THR A 90 1.46 -9.54 27.71
N ASN A 91 1.77 -8.27 27.95
CA ASN A 91 0.95 -7.17 27.46
C ASN A 91 1.01 -7.07 25.93
N GLU A 92 2.16 -7.34 25.35
CA GLU A 92 2.41 -7.35 23.91
C GLU A 92 1.54 -8.41 23.22
N PHE A 93 1.59 -9.65 23.74
CA PHE A 93 0.76 -10.74 23.22
C PHE A 93 -0.73 -10.42 23.30
N LYS A 94 -1.19 -9.94 24.46
CA LYS A 94 -2.61 -9.61 24.67
C LYS A 94 -3.09 -8.51 23.74
N ALA A 95 -2.27 -7.48 23.51
CA ALA A 95 -2.61 -6.37 22.61
C ALA A 95 -2.70 -6.84 21.14
N GLU A 96 -1.75 -7.66 20.70
CA GLU A 96 -1.73 -8.21 19.35
C GLU A 96 -2.88 -9.20 19.14
N TYR A 97 -3.08 -10.15 20.05
CA TYR A 97 -4.17 -11.12 19.99
C TYR A 97 -5.54 -10.45 19.97
N TYR A 98 -5.75 -9.39 20.78
CA TYR A 98 -6.99 -8.62 20.77
C TYR A 98 -7.32 -8.04 19.39
N GLY A 99 -6.31 -7.54 18.69
CA GLY A 99 -6.46 -7.04 17.32
C GLY A 99 -6.97 -8.12 16.34
N TYR A 100 -6.39 -9.32 16.39
CA TYR A 100 -6.83 -10.45 15.57
C TYR A 100 -8.22 -10.95 15.98
N GLU A 101 -8.47 -11.10 17.29
CA GLU A 101 -9.76 -11.52 17.81
C GLU A 101 -10.89 -10.61 17.34
N MET A 102 -10.68 -9.29 17.34
CA MET A 102 -11.65 -8.32 16.82
C MET A 102 -11.91 -8.48 15.33
N GLN A 103 -10.88 -8.77 14.54
CA GLN A 103 -11.04 -9.03 13.10
C GLN A 103 -11.84 -10.30 12.84
N LEU A 104 -11.54 -11.38 13.59
CA LEU A 104 -12.23 -12.67 13.48
C LEU A 104 -13.69 -12.59 13.98
N ALA A 105 -13.97 -11.77 15.00
CA ALA A 105 -15.31 -11.56 15.54
C ALA A 105 -16.20 -10.74 14.59
N ARG A 106 -15.61 -9.88 13.74
CA ARG A 106 -16.36 -8.93 12.90
C ARG A 106 -17.49 -9.55 12.06
N PRO A 107 -17.33 -10.72 11.38
CA PRO A 107 -18.42 -11.34 10.62
C PRO A 107 -19.62 -11.78 11.45
N TYR A 108 -19.42 -11.99 12.76
CA TYR A 108 -20.46 -12.41 13.70
C TYR A 108 -21.17 -11.22 14.36
N ILE A 109 -20.44 -10.11 14.50
CA ILE A 109 -20.94 -8.86 15.14
C ILE A 109 -21.65 -7.99 14.12
N VAL A 110 -21.13 -7.87 12.89
CA VAL A 110 -21.73 -7.05 11.83
C VAL A 110 -22.73 -7.86 11.02
N SER A 111 -23.96 -7.38 10.91
CA SER A 111 -25.00 -8.03 10.13
C SER A 111 -24.63 -8.04 8.64
N LYS A 112 -24.28 -9.22 8.12
CA LYS A 112 -24.04 -9.43 6.69
C LYS A 112 -25.28 -9.06 5.86
N GLU A 113 -26.45 -9.45 6.32
CA GLU A 113 -27.74 -9.19 5.66
C GLU A 113 -28.01 -7.68 5.52
N ALA A 114 -27.79 -6.91 6.57
CA ALA A 114 -27.92 -5.45 6.52
C ALA A 114 -26.92 -4.82 5.53
N THR A 115 -25.70 -5.32 5.53
CA THR A 115 -24.65 -4.85 4.59
C THR A 115 -25.01 -5.21 3.16
N ASP A 116 -25.42 -6.45 2.88
CA ASP A 116 -25.79 -6.91 1.54
C ASP A 116 -26.97 -6.12 0.98
N LYS A 117 -27.95 -5.79 1.82
CA LYS A 117 -29.08 -4.91 1.46
C LYS A 117 -28.60 -3.51 1.06
N LEU A 118 -27.69 -2.91 1.83
CA LEU A 118 -27.13 -1.60 1.52
C LEU A 118 -26.29 -1.61 0.24
N VAL A 119 -25.56 -2.69 -0.02
CA VAL A 119 -24.77 -2.86 -1.25
C VAL A 119 -25.68 -2.91 -2.47
N ARG A 120 -26.77 -3.70 -2.41
CA ARG A 120 -27.75 -3.79 -3.51
C ARG A 120 -28.48 -2.47 -3.72
N GLU A 121 -28.97 -1.84 -2.65
CA GLU A 121 -29.60 -0.52 -2.71
C GLU A 121 -28.67 0.53 -3.33
N THR A 122 -27.40 0.50 -2.97
CA THR A 122 -26.40 1.42 -3.53
C THR A 122 -26.21 1.18 -5.03
N TYR A 123 -26.14 -0.09 -5.47
CA TYR A 123 -26.06 -0.42 -6.89
C TYR A 123 -27.28 0.09 -7.67
N GLU A 124 -28.48 -0.12 -7.15
CA GLU A 124 -29.72 0.36 -7.77
C GLU A 124 -29.73 1.88 -7.90
N ARG A 125 -29.31 2.61 -6.84
CA ARG A 125 -29.19 4.06 -6.86
C ARG A 125 -28.12 4.58 -7.81
N LEU A 126 -27.03 3.85 -8.01
CA LEU A 126 -25.99 4.20 -9.00
C LEU A 126 -26.51 4.14 -10.45
N GLN A 127 -27.68 3.56 -10.70
CA GLN A 127 -28.31 3.55 -12.01
C GLN A 127 -29.08 4.85 -12.33
N GLU A 128 -29.25 5.74 -11.32
CA GLU A 128 -29.95 7.03 -11.46
C GLU A 128 -29.06 8.18 -10.99
N GLU A 129 -29.29 9.34 -11.58
CA GLU A 129 -28.73 10.63 -11.19
C GLU A 129 -29.85 11.57 -10.77
N ILE A 130 -29.65 12.28 -9.66
CA ILE A 130 -30.63 13.20 -9.08
C ILE A 130 -30.06 14.60 -9.09
N ASN A 131 -30.81 15.56 -9.64
CA ASN A 131 -30.55 16.98 -9.49
C ASN A 131 -31.44 17.53 -8.38
N ALA A 132 -30.84 18.13 -7.37
CA ALA A 132 -31.59 18.71 -6.25
C ALA A 132 -30.98 20.01 -5.74
N SER A 133 -31.85 20.81 -5.13
CA SER A 133 -31.45 21.94 -4.27
C SER A 133 -31.73 21.62 -2.82
N HIS A 134 -30.95 22.17 -1.89
CA HIS A 134 -31.17 21.97 -0.45
C HIS A 134 -31.08 23.25 0.37
N ILE A 135 -31.65 23.18 1.59
CA ILE A 135 -31.49 24.16 2.64
C ILE A 135 -31.01 23.44 3.89
N LEU A 136 -29.95 23.95 4.51
CA LEU A 136 -29.36 23.44 5.76
C LEU A 136 -29.56 24.41 6.92
N ILE A 137 -29.99 23.90 8.05
CA ILE A 137 -29.85 24.55 9.34
C ILE A 137 -28.91 23.74 10.20
N LYS A 138 -27.74 24.31 10.50
CA LYS A 138 -26.66 23.63 11.21
C LYS A 138 -27.01 23.34 12.65
N VAL A 139 -26.76 22.12 13.07
CA VAL A 139 -26.78 21.71 14.46
C VAL A 139 -25.94 20.47 14.65
N SER A 140 -25.05 20.49 15.64
CA SER A 140 -24.17 19.35 15.95
C SER A 140 -24.98 18.09 16.26
N PRO A 141 -24.48 16.88 15.90
CA PRO A 141 -25.09 15.61 16.36
C PRO A 141 -25.18 15.50 17.87
N GLU A 142 -24.23 16.11 18.57
CA GLU A 142 -24.13 16.08 20.04
C GLU A 142 -24.68 17.32 20.70
N ALA A 143 -25.40 18.21 19.95
CA ALA A 143 -26.03 19.42 20.49
C ALA A 143 -27.08 19.10 21.55
N GLU A 144 -27.29 20.04 22.45
CA GLU A 144 -28.30 19.90 23.48
C GLU A 144 -29.73 19.83 22.90
N PRO A 145 -30.66 19.14 23.57
CA PRO A 145 -32.04 18.97 23.10
C PRO A 145 -32.74 20.28 22.74
N LYS A 146 -32.48 21.35 23.50
CA LYS A 146 -33.03 22.68 23.24
C LYS A 146 -32.56 23.27 21.92
N ASP A 147 -31.26 23.16 21.64
CA ASP A 147 -30.65 23.71 20.41
C ASP A 147 -31.09 22.88 19.20
N THR A 148 -31.17 21.55 19.35
CA THR A 148 -31.70 20.62 18.36
C THR A 148 -33.17 20.96 18.02
N LEU A 149 -34.01 21.21 19.04
CA LEU A 149 -35.43 21.58 18.85
C LEU A 149 -35.59 22.95 18.16
N ALA A 150 -34.73 23.90 18.50
CA ALA A 150 -34.74 25.23 17.86
C ALA A 150 -34.40 25.12 16.36
N ALA A 151 -33.36 24.36 16.01
CA ALA A 151 -32.98 24.10 14.62
C ALA A 151 -34.08 23.35 13.84
N TYR A 152 -34.69 22.35 14.47
CA TYR A 152 -35.81 21.61 13.87
C TYR A 152 -37.02 22.52 13.59
N ASN A 153 -37.39 23.37 14.52
CA ASN A 153 -38.52 24.31 14.34
C ASN A 153 -38.23 25.33 13.25
N LYS A 154 -36.97 25.80 13.13
CA LYS A 154 -36.55 26.72 12.07
C LYS A 154 -36.69 26.08 10.70
N ILE A 155 -36.14 24.87 10.50
CA ILE A 155 -36.22 24.17 9.19
C ILE A 155 -37.67 23.78 8.86
N LYS A 156 -38.50 23.45 9.88
CA LYS A 156 -39.91 23.15 9.69
C LYS A 156 -40.67 24.34 9.12
N GLN A 157 -40.50 25.54 9.69
CA GLN A 157 -41.10 26.76 9.16
C GLN A 157 -40.67 27.05 7.71
N ILE A 158 -39.39 26.85 7.38
CA ILE A 158 -38.90 27.05 6.02
C ILE A 158 -39.54 26.03 5.08
N ARG A 159 -39.63 24.75 5.50
CA ARG A 159 -40.30 23.71 4.70
C ARG A 159 -41.76 24.04 4.42
N GLU A 160 -42.50 24.51 5.40
CA GLU A 160 -43.92 24.91 5.25
C GLU A 160 -44.10 26.04 4.22
N ARG A 161 -43.18 27.03 4.20
CA ARG A 161 -43.15 28.09 3.20
C ARG A 161 -42.85 27.55 1.80
N ALA A 162 -41.85 26.67 1.69
CA ALA A 162 -41.45 26.05 0.41
C ALA A 162 -42.59 25.18 -0.17
N VAL A 163 -43.29 24.40 0.68
CA VAL A 163 -44.45 23.56 0.26
C VAL A 163 -45.63 24.40 -0.19
N LYS A 164 -45.81 25.61 0.39
CA LYS A 164 -46.83 26.59 -0.03
C LYS A 164 -46.51 27.30 -1.32
N GLY A 165 -45.34 26.98 -1.96
CA GLY A 165 -44.98 27.49 -3.28
C GLY A 165 -44.02 28.66 -3.30
N GLU A 166 -43.47 29.09 -2.14
CA GLU A 166 -42.42 30.11 -2.15
C GLU A 166 -41.17 29.61 -2.86
N ASP A 167 -40.49 30.50 -3.60
CA ASP A 167 -39.32 30.11 -4.40
C ASP A 167 -38.21 29.51 -3.54
N PHE A 168 -37.88 28.24 -3.85
CA PHE A 168 -36.92 27.48 -3.06
C PHE A 168 -35.52 28.06 -3.09
N ALA A 169 -35.07 28.62 -4.24
CA ALA A 169 -33.76 29.24 -4.36
C ALA A 169 -33.65 30.52 -3.52
N THR A 170 -34.71 31.30 -3.48
CA THR A 170 -34.81 32.48 -2.62
C THR A 170 -34.79 32.11 -1.15
N LEU A 171 -35.57 31.08 -0.75
CA LEU A 171 -35.54 30.55 0.62
C LEU A 171 -34.14 30.05 0.99
N ALA A 172 -33.46 29.37 0.10
CA ALA A 172 -32.10 28.87 0.32
C ALA A 172 -31.09 30.02 0.52
N ARG A 173 -31.11 31.05 -0.34
CA ARG A 173 -30.23 32.23 -0.18
C ARG A 173 -30.45 32.97 1.13
N GLN A 174 -31.70 33.06 1.61
CA GLN A 174 -32.05 33.79 2.82
C GLN A 174 -31.82 33.03 4.11
N ASN A 175 -31.97 31.72 4.11
CA ASN A 175 -32.08 30.93 5.34
C ASN A 175 -31.07 29.80 5.47
N SER A 176 -30.50 29.32 4.37
CA SER A 176 -29.56 28.19 4.42
C SER A 176 -28.25 28.64 5.08
N GLU A 177 -27.76 27.79 5.96
CA GLU A 177 -26.46 27.92 6.61
C GLU A 177 -25.35 27.15 5.86
N ASP A 178 -25.66 26.61 4.67
CA ASP A 178 -24.66 26.13 3.71
C ASP A 178 -23.99 27.35 3.02
N PRO A 179 -22.66 27.48 3.11
CA PRO A 179 -21.96 28.63 2.53
C PRO A 179 -22.19 28.82 1.02
N SER A 180 -22.45 27.76 0.27
CA SER A 180 -22.66 27.82 -1.18
C SER A 180 -24.04 28.37 -1.56
N ALA A 181 -25.03 28.26 -0.66
CA ALA A 181 -26.41 28.60 -0.95
C ALA A 181 -26.64 30.06 -1.33
N SER A 182 -25.82 30.99 -0.83
CA SER A 182 -25.89 32.42 -1.18
C SER A 182 -25.62 32.65 -2.68
N ALA A 183 -24.73 31.88 -3.26
CA ALA A 183 -24.35 31.99 -4.68
C ALA A 183 -25.27 31.14 -5.58
N ASN A 184 -25.48 29.86 -5.23
CA ASN A 184 -26.15 28.91 -6.11
C ASN A 184 -27.64 28.65 -5.78
N GLY A 185 -28.23 29.33 -4.76
CA GLY A 185 -29.61 29.09 -4.34
C GLY A 185 -29.84 27.68 -3.80
N GLY A 186 -28.80 27.06 -3.24
CA GLY A 186 -28.81 25.72 -2.70
C GLY A 186 -28.73 24.61 -3.76
N ASN A 187 -28.51 24.92 -5.03
CA ASN A 187 -28.43 23.94 -6.11
C ASN A 187 -27.13 23.12 -6.01
N LEU A 188 -27.27 21.80 -5.93
CA LEU A 188 -26.17 20.82 -5.84
C LEU A 188 -25.76 20.25 -7.22
N GLY A 189 -26.54 20.54 -8.28
CA GLY A 189 -26.38 19.86 -9.55
C GLY A 189 -26.84 18.39 -9.49
N TYR A 190 -26.43 17.62 -10.49
CA TYR A 190 -26.66 16.16 -10.49
C TYR A 190 -25.64 15.44 -9.62
N PHE A 191 -26.11 14.47 -8.87
CA PHE A 191 -25.31 13.54 -8.08
C PHE A 191 -25.90 12.13 -8.11
N THR A 192 -25.11 11.16 -7.69
CA THR A 192 -25.52 9.78 -7.57
C THR A 192 -25.19 9.21 -6.18
N ALA A 193 -25.42 7.91 -5.97
CA ALA A 193 -25.12 7.25 -4.70
C ALA A 193 -23.63 7.39 -4.30
N LEU A 194 -23.36 7.44 -3.00
CA LEU A 194 -22.04 7.57 -2.39
C LEU A 194 -21.35 8.93 -2.58
N GLN A 195 -22.08 9.95 -3.03
CA GLN A 195 -21.59 11.33 -3.12
C GLN A 195 -22.15 12.24 -2.03
N MET A 196 -23.30 11.86 -1.44
CA MET A 196 -23.92 12.56 -0.33
C MET A 196 -23.99 11.65 0.90
N VAL A 197 -24.10 12.23 2.11
CA VAL A 197 -24.33 11.44 3.31
C VAL A 197 -25.63 10.66 3.20
N TYR A 198 -25.62 9.41 3.67
CA TYR A 198 -26.69 8.45 3.39
C TYR A 198 -28.11 8.90 3.76
N PRO A 199 -28.37 9.58 4.91
CA PRO A 199 -29.72 10.08 5.20
C PRO A 199 -30.22 11.10 4.18
N PHE A 200 -29.34 12.00 3.72
CA PHE A 200 -29.64 13.00 2.69
C PHE A 200 -29.91 12.34 1.34
N GLU A 201 -29.01 11.46 0.92
CA GLU A 201 -29.15 10.67 -0.31
C GLU A 201 -30.46 9.88 -0.30
N SER A 202 -30.77 9.18 0.79
CA SER A 202 -31.98 8.38 0.91
C SER A 202 -33.25 9.22 0.75
N ALA A 203 -33.25 10.44 1.28
CA ALA A 203 -34.35 11.37 1.09
C ALA A 203 -34.47 11.83 -0.37
N ALA A 204 -33.33 12.12 -1.03
CA ALA A 204 -33.32 12.53 -2.42
C ALA A 204 -33.91 11.45 -3.36
N TYR A 205 -33.49 10.18 -3.17
CA TYR A 205 -34.02 9.06 -3.96
C TYR A 205 -35.51 8.78 -3.69
N LYS A 206 -35.99 8.97 -2.44
CA LYS A 206 -37.40 8.78 -2.06
C LYS A 206 -38.33 9.90 -2.51
N THR A 207 -37.81 11.13 -2.65
CA THR A 207 -38.60 12.29 -3.03
C THR A 207 -38.87 12.31 -4.52
N ALA A 208 -40.10 12.49 -4.96
CA ALA A 208 -40.46 12.57 -6.37
C ALA A 208 -39.93 13.85 -7.03
N LYS A 209 -39.72 13.83 -8.35
CA LYS A 209 -39.35 15.01 -9.15
C LYS A 209 -40.35 16.16 -8.91
N GLY A 210 -39.85 17.36 -8.69
CA GLY A 210 -40.61 18.57 -8.41
C GLY A 210 -41.04 18.72 -6.93
N GLN A 211 -40.92 17.70 -6.10
CA GLN A 211 -41.38 17.69 -4.73
C GLN A 211 -40.29 18.10 -3.73
N ILE A 212 -40.73 18.48 -2.53
CA ILE A 212 -39.91 18.84 -1.37
C ILE A 212 -39.91 17.66 -0.38
N SER A 213 -38.72 17.27 0.08
CA SER A 213 -38.58 16.18 1.04
C SER A 213 -39.20 16.46 2.41
N GLU A 214 -39.35 15.40 3.19
CA GLU A 214 -39.48 15.55 4.65
C GLU A 214 -38.19 16.13 5.24
N ILE A 215 -38.23 16.54 6.51
CA ILE A 215 -37.07 17.06 7.25
C ILE A 215 -36.07 15.92 7.45
N ILE A 216 -34.82 16.15 7.06
CA ILE A 216 -33.73 15.16 7.08
C ILE A 216 -32.78 15.56 8.20
N ARG A 217 -32.39 14.61 9.07
CA ARG A 217 -31.31 14.77 10.05
C ARG A 217 -30.03 14.15 9.55
N THR A 218 -28.95 14.91 9.55
CA THR A 218 -27.58 14.44 9.27
C THR A 218 -26.62 14.96 10.34
N ASP A 219 -25.37 14.56 10.31
CA ASP A 219 -24.34 15.08 11.22
C ASP A 219 -24.09 16.59 11.06
N PHE A 220 -24.48 17.18 9.93
CA PHE A 220 -24.35 18.62 9.68
C PHE A 220 -25.52 19.44 10.27
N GLY A 221 -26.68 18.84 10.43
CA GLY A 221 -27.86 19.54 10.87
C GLY A 221 -29.15 18.98 10.31
N TYR A 222 -30.15 19.85 10.21
CA TYR A 222 -31.44 19.57 9.57
C TYR A 222 -31.46 20.10 8.15
N HIS A 223 -31.91 19.27 7.22
CA HIS A 223 -32.06 19.64 5.82
C HIS A 223 -33.50 19.48 5.35
N ILE A 224 -33.84 20.23 4.31
CA ILE A 224 -34.90 19.93 3.35
C ILE A 224 -34.28 19.99 1.96
N LEU A 225 -34.74 19.19 1.02
CA LEU A 225 -34.34 19.25 -0.37
C LEU A 225 -35.55 19.31 -1.30
N LYS A 226 -35.35 19.94 -2.47
CA LYS A 226 -36.28 19.90 -3.60
C LYS A 226 -35.62 19.15 -4.72
N VAL A 227 -36.24 18.06 -5.19
CA VAL A 227 -35.75 17.32 -6.36
C VAL A 227 -36.18 18.06 -7.61
N ILE A 228 -35.19 18.51 -8.39
CA ILE A 228 -35.38 19.25 -9.63
C ILE A 228 -35.63 18.28 -10.78
N ASP A 229 -34.74 17.25 -10.87
CA ASP A 229 -34.81 16.25 -11.92
C ASP A 229 -34.28 14.90 -11.47
N LYS A 230 -34.70 13.84 -12.15
CA LYS A 230 -34.17 12.48 -12.06
C LYS A 230 -33.97 11.92 -13.44
N ARG A 231 -32.82 11.30 -13.70
CA ARG A 231 -32.50 10.68 -14.98
C ARG A 231 -31.72 9.40 -14.79
N GLN A 232 -31.68 8.58 -15.83
CA GLN A 232 -30.78 7.43 -15.84
C GLN A 232 -29.32 7.90 -15.80
N SER A 233 -28.49 7.14 -15.10
CA SER A 233 -27.07 7.44 -14.97
C SER A 233 -26.39 7.51 -16.35
N SER A 234 -25.61 8.53 -16.56
CA SER A 234 -24.80 8.74 -17.76
C SER A 234 -23.58 7.82 -17.82
N GLY A 235 -23.30 7.06 -16.74
CA GLY A 235 -22.14 6.17 -16.62
C GLY A 235 -20.86 6.94 -16.31
N LYS A 236 -19.73 6.42 -16.80
CA LYS A 236 -18.41 7.04 -16.64
C LYS A 236 -17.77 7.31 -17.99
N ILE A 237 -17.00 8.39 -18.06
CA ILE A 237 -16.28 8.77 -19.27
C ILE A 237 -14.82 9.12 -18.96
N THR A 238 -13.97 8.90 -19.95
CA THR A 238 -12.60 9.41 -19.98
C THR A 238 -12.52 10.47 -21.08
N THR A 239 -12.02 11.64 -20.74
CA THR A 239 -11.85 12.74 -21.68
C THR A 239 -10.42 13.28 -21.64
N ALA A 240 -10.05 14.04 -22.67
CA ALA A 240 -8.90 14.91 -22.65
C ALA A 240 -9.37 16.34 -22.85
N HIS A 241 -8.61 17.32 -22.34
CA HIS A 241 -8.96 18.71 -22.53
C HIS A 241 -7.77 19.62 -22.87
N ILE A 242 -8.07 20.73 -23.51
CA ILE A 242 -7.19 21.89 -23.63
C ILE A 242 -7.80 22.99 -22.76
N MET A 243 -7.07 23.50 -21.77
CA MET A 243 -7.52 24.55 -20.87
C MET A 243 -6.77 25.84 -21.13
N LEU A 244 -7.50 26.93 -21.31
CA LEU A 244 -6.98 28.30 -21.25
C LEU A 244 -7.47 28.92 -19.95
N ARG A 245 -6.54 29.17 -19.02
CA ARG A 245 -6.87 29.60 -17.66
C ARG A 245 -7.37 31.05 -17.64
N THR A 246 -8.42 31.29 -16.85
CA THR A 246 -8.81 32.64 -16.41
C THR A 246 -8.48 32.80 -14.91
N ILE A 247 -7.95 33.95 -14.54
CA ILE A 247 -7.65 34.31 -13.16
C ILE A 247 -8.68 35.32 -12.66
N LYS A 248 -8.97 35.30 -11.37
CA LYS A 248 -9.86 36.30 -10.77
C LYS A 248 -9.32 37.70 -10.99
N GLY A 249 -10.10 38.56 -11.65
CA GLY A 249 -9.69 39.93 -12.03
C GLY A 249 -9.21 40.09 -13.50
N THR A 250 -9.31 39.03 -14.32
CA THR A 250 -9.10 39.11 -15.75
C THR A 250 -9.97 40.24 -16.36
N SER A 251 -9.38 41.13 -17.11
CA SER A 251 -10.10 42.23 -17.75
C SER A 251 -11.11 41.73 -18.80
N GLU A 252 -12.13 42.50 -19.10
CA GLU A 252 -13.11 42.16 -20.13
C GLU A 252 -12.46 41.95 -21.50
N GLN A 253 -11.47 42.77 -21.85
CA GLN A 253 -10.71 42.66 -23.10
C GLN A 253 -9.91 41.32 -23.14
N ASP A 254 -9.24 40.96 -22.06
CA ASP A 254 -8.49 39.69 -21.96
C ASP A 254 -9.43 38.51 -22.03
N SER A 255 -10.60 38.59 -21.40
CA SER A 255 -11.63 37.53 -21.44
C SER A 255 -12.13 37.30 -22.88
N ILE A 256 -12.36 38.36 -23.63
CA ILE A 256 -12.73 38.32 -25.06
C ILE A 256 -11.60 37.69 -25.88
N ALA A 257 -10.35 38.11 -25.63
CA ALA A 257 -9.18 37.55 -26.32
C ALA A 257 -8.99 36.06 -26.05
N LEU A 258 -9.15 35.62 -24.79
CA LEU A 258 -9.09 34.20 -24.41
C LEU A 258 -10.20 33.39 -25.07
N ARG A 259 -11.41 33.94 -25.12
CA ARG A 259 -12.53 33.29 -25.82
C ARG A 259 -12.21 33.11 -27.31
N LYS A 260 -11.73 34.16 -27.99
CA LYS A 260 -11.35 34.10 -29.41
C LYS A 260 -10.27 33.03 -29.63
N LYS A 261 -9.24 33.00 -28.78
CA LYS A 261 -8.17 32.01 -28.82
C LYS A 261 -8.71 30.58 -28.63
N ALA A 262 -9.66 30.38 -27.71
CA ALA A 262 -10.28 29.08 -27.51
C ALA A 262 -11.01 28.60 -28.78
N PHE A 263 -11.77 29.44 -29.43
CA PHE A 263 -12.44 29.11 -30.69
C PHE A 263 -11.46 28.86 -31.85
N GLU A 264 -10.34 29.62 -31.93
CA GLU A 264 -9.28 29.36 -32.91
C GLU A 264 -8.66 27.95 -32.72
N ILE A 265 -8.41 27.53 -31.47
CA ILE A 265 -7.86 26.21 -31.16
C ILE A 265 -8.90 25.14 -31.47
N TYR A 266 -10.17 25.36 -31.15
CA TYR A 266 -11.27 24.46 -31.49
C TYR A 266 -11.36 24.23 -33.00
N GLU A 267 -11.32 25.29 -33.83
CA GLU A 267 -11.35 25.18 -35.27
C GLU A 267 -10.15 24.39 -35.83
N LYS A 268 -8.96 24.51 -35.22
CA LYS A 268 -7.79 23.70 -35.59
C LYS A 268 -8.01 22.25 -35.27
N ALA A 269 -8.50 21.92 -34.05
CA ALA A 269 -8.79 20.57 -33.64
C ALA A 269 -9.88 19.91 -34.52
N LYS A 270 -10.93 20.70 -34.88
CA LYS A 270 -12.01 20.28 -35.76
C LYS A 270 -11.56 19.97 -37.19
N LYS A 271 -10.52 20.70 -37.67
CA LYS A 271 -9.90 20.44 -38.97
C LYS A 271 -8.92 19.28 -38.98
N GLY A 272 -8.75 18.57 -37.84
CA GLY A 272 -7.91 17.38 -37.71
C GLY A 272 -6.44 17.64 -37.40
N GLU A 273 -6.08 18.87 -36.92
CA GLU A 273 -4.73 19.12 -36.41
C GLU A 273 -4.46 18.23 -35.21
N ASP A 274 -3.21 17.73 -35.08
CA ASP A 274 -2.86 16.73 -34.02
C ASP A 274 -3.18 17.26 -32.62
N TRP A 275 -4.01 16.50 -31.91
CA TRP A 275 -4.51 16.86 -30.59
C TRP A 275 -3.39 17.02 -29.56
N ASN A 276 -2.40 16.12 -29.54
CA ASN A 276 -1.31 16.17 -28.56
C ASN A 276 -0.44 17.40 -28.79
N ARG A 277 -0.25 17.78 -30.06
CA ARG A 277 0.45 18.99 -30.41
C ARG A 277 -0.31 20.26 -29.94
N LEU A 278 -1.62 20.28 -30.14
CA LEU A 278 -2.47 21.39 -29.65
C LEU A 278 -2.45 21.48 -28.13
N VAL A 279 -2.54 20.35 -27.41
CA VAL A 279 -2.43 20.30 -25.94
C VAL A 279 -1.08 20.83 -25.48
N SER A 280 0.02 20.32 -26.05
CA SER A 280 1.37 20.73 -25.64
C SER A 280 1.64 22.22 -25.91
N GLN A 281 1.07 22.78 -26.97
CA GLN A 281 1.27 24.16 -27.36
C GLN A 281 0.38 25.12 -26.57
N PHE A 282 -0.89 24.77 -26.34
CA PHE A 282 -1.89 25.72 -25.87
C PHE A 282 -2.45 25.45 -24.48
N SER A 283 -2.42 24.21 -23.99
CA SER A 283 -3.02 23.89 -22.68
C SER A 283 -2.20 24.50 -21.54
N GLU A 284 -2.91 25.16 -20.64
CA GLU A 284 -2.37 25.73 -19.40
C GLU A 284 -2.67 24.89 -18.16
N ASP A 285 -3.25 23.70 -18.34
CA ASP A 285 -3.38 22.72 -17.25
C ASP A 285 -2.08 21.95 -17.06
N ALA A 286 -1.31 22.32 -16.05
CA ALA A 286 -0.03 21.70 -15.73
C ALA A 286 -0.15 20.19 -15.38
N ASN A 287 -1.31 19.74 -14.88
CA ASN A 287 -1.49 18.36 -14.46
C ASN A 287 -1.67 17.39 -15.63
N THR A 288 -2.28 17.85 -16.72
CA THR A 288 -2.64 16.98 -17.85
C THR A 288 -1.90 17.32 -19.15
N LYS A 289 -1.28 18.49 -19.24
CA LYS A 289 -0.57 18.94 -20.45
C LYS A 289 0.42 17.92 -21.00
N ASN A 290 1.19 17.28 -20.13
CA ASN A 290 2.23 16.31 -20.52
C ASN A 290 1.67 14.91 -20.83
N SER A 291 0.38 14.67 -20.56
CA SER A 291 -0.34 13.41 -20.86
C SER A 291 -1.43 13.59 -21.93
N GLY A 292 -1.22 14.52 -22.88
CA GLY A 292 -2.19 14.77 -23.96
C GLY A 292 -3.51 15.38 -23.49
N GLY A 293 -3.52 16.03 -22.32
CA GLY A 293 -4.70 16.63 -21.71
C GLY A 293 -5.65 15.63 -21.07
N GLN A 294 -5.27 14.35 -20.95
CA GLN A 294 -6.15 13.28 -20.47
C GLN A 294 -6.44 13.42 -18.98
N LEU A 295 -7.74 13.39 -18.64
CA LEU A 295 -8.26 13.30 -17.29
C LEU A 295 -8.46 11.83 -16.89
N ARG A 296 -8.42 11.56 -15.57
CA ARG A 296 -8.87 10.26 -15.07
C ARG A 296 -10.35 10.04 -15.40
N GLU A 297 -10.78 8.79 -15.47
CA GLU A 297 -12.20 8.42 -15.63
C GLU A 297 -13.05 9.09 -14.54
N PHE A 298 -14.17 9.70 -14.93
CA PHE A 298 -15.08 10.38 -14.01
C PHE A 298 -16.54 10.11 -14.35
N GLY A 299 -17.39 10.23 -13.34
CA GLY A 299 -18.84 10.21 -13.44
C GLY A 299 -19.43 11.58 -13.15
N VAL A 300 -20.75 11.64 -13.09
CA VAL A 300 -21.49 12.86 -12.72
C VAL A 300 -21.20 13.22 -11.26
N GLY A 301 -20.98 14.51 -10.99
CA GLY A 301 -20.65 15.05 -9.67
C GLY A 301 -19.17 14.93 -9.26
N ASP A 302 -18.30 14.42 -10.14
CA ASP A 302 -16.86 14.35 -9.91
C ASP A 302 -16.11 15.62 -10.33
N LEU A 303 -16.67 16.39 -11.30
CA LEU A 303 -16.15 17.64 -11.82
C LEU A 303 -17.22 18.74 -11.76
N ILE A 304 -16.87 19.95 -12.20
CA ILE A 304 -17.82 21.05 -12.23
C ILE A 304 -18.91 20.85 -13.28
N PRO A 305 -20.16 21.25 -13.00
CA PRO A 305 -21.30 20.94 -13.84
C PRO A 305 -21.18 21.38 -15.32
N GLU A 306 -20.60 22.55 -15.58
CA GLU A 306 -20.43 23.08 -16.93
C GLU A 306 -19.52 22.19 -17.77
N PHE A 307 -18.43 21.69 -17.18
CA PHE A 307 -17.51 20.77 -17.85
C PHE A 307 -18.17 19.38 -18.06
N GLU A 308 -18.82 18.85 -17.03
CA GLU A 308 -19.48 17.55 -17.10
C GLU A 308 -20.60 17.51 -18.15
N ASN A 309 -21.47 18.51 -18.14
CA ASN A 309 -22.59 18.59 -19.07
C ASN A 309 -22.10 18.57 -20.54
N ALA A 310 -21.05 19.35 -20.83
CA ALA A 310 -20.45 19.37 -22.16
C ALA A 310 -19.76 18.05 -22.51
N ALA A 311 -19.03 17.46 -21.57
CA ALA A 311 -18.32 16.20 -21.76
C ALA A 311 -19.29 15.03 -22.02
N PHE A 312 -20.37 14.90 -21.21
CA PHE A 312 -21.37 13.83 -21.36
C PHE A 312 -22.24 14.00 -22.61
N ALA A 313 -22.37 15.21 -23.19
CA ALA A 313 -23.08 15.46 -24.45
C ALA A 313 -22.36 14.85 -25.66
N LEU A 314 -21.04 14.65 -25.60
CA LEU A 314 -20.26 13.99 -26.66
C LEU A 314 -20.70 12.53 -26.81
N GLN A 315 -20.78 12.02 -28.05
CA GLN A 315 -21.34 10.69 -28.31
C GLN A 315 -20.27 9.66 -28.67
N ASN A 316 -19.32 10.03 -29.53
CA ASN A 316 -18.36 9.10 -30.11
C ASN A 316 -16.92 9.44 -29.66
N PRO A 317 -16.05 8.43 -29.49
CA PRO A 317 -14.63 8.69 -29.30
C PRO A 317 -14.07 9.65 -30.38
N ASN A 318 -13.30 10.60 -29.94
CA ASN A 318 -12.73 11.73 -30.69
C ASN A 318 -13.69 12.89 -30.99
N ASP A 319 -14.97 12.82 -30.64
CA ASP A 319 -15.81 14.02 -30.63
C ASP A 319 -15.19 15.10 -29.73
N ILE A 320 -15.30 16.37 -30.13
CA ILE A 320 -14.82 17.52 -29.38
C ILE A 320 -15.95 18.52 -29.11
N THR A 321 -15.94 19.14 -27.93
CA THR A 321 -16.90 20.22 -27.62
C THR A 321 -16.51 21.51 -28.29
N GLU A 322 -17.46 22.39 -28.52
CA GLU A 322 -17.15 23.81 -28.57
C GLU A 322 -16.50 24.28 -27.27
N PRO A 323 -15.76 25.41 -27.26
CA PRO A 323 -15.17 25.94 -26.05
C PRO A 323 -16.18 26.19 -24.94
N VAL A 324 -15.99 25.56 -23.79
CA VAL A 324 -16.84 25.63 -22.60
C VAL A 324 -16.18 26.52 -21.57
N TYR A 325 -16.91 27.51 -21.06
CA TYR A 325 -16.41 28.39 -20.01
C TYR A 325 -16.75 27.81 -18.61
N THR A 326 -15.76 27.84 -17.72
CA THR A 326 -15.89 27.43 -16.33
C THR A 326 -15.21 28.46 -15.43
N PRO A 327 -15.38 28.41 -14.11
CA PRO A 327 -14.61 29.27 -13.18
C PRO A 327 -13.08 29.17 -13.29
N TYR A 328 -12.56 28.11 -13.92
CA TYR A 328 -11.11 27.90 -14.14
C TYR A 328 -10.62 28.41 -15.49
N GLY A 329 -11.54 28.70 -16.43
CA GLY A 329 -11.22 29.20 -17.76
C GLY A 329 -12.00 28.51 -18.86
N TRP A 330 -11.49 28.63 -20.09
CA TRP A 330 -12.07 28.00 -21.28
C TRP A 330 -11.50 26.58 -21.47
N HIS A 331 -12.38 25.62 -21.76
CA HIS A 331 -12.02 24.24 -22.05
C HIS A 331 -12.52 23.81 -23.42
N ILE A 332 -11.68 23.09 -24.14
CA ILE A 332 -12.08 22.29 -25.33
C ILE A 332 -11.91 20.85 -24.88
N ILE A 333 -12.99 20.08 -24.90
CA ILE A 333 -13.03 18.75 -24.33
C ILE A 333 -13.13 17.72 -25.46
N LYS A 334 -12.30 16.68 -25.41
CA LYS A 334 -12.30 15.57 -26.36
C LYS A 334 -12.71 14.29 -25.63
N LEU A 335 -13.68 13.56 -26.17
CA LEU A 335 -14.04 12.26 -25.66
C LEU A 335 -13.02 11.19 -26.05
N ILE A 336 -12.49 10.48 -25.07
CA ILE A 336 -11.61 9.33 -25.27
C ILE A 336 -12.42 8.04 -25.28
N SER A 337 -13.23 7.81 -24.22
CA SER A 337 -14.07 6.63 -24.12
C SER A 337 -15.27 6.86 -23.22
N LYS A 338 -16.36 6.15 -23.50
CA LYS A 338 -17.50 5.98 -22.59
C LYS A 338 -17.51 4.56 -22.08
N ARG A 339 -17.60 4.40 -20.74
CA ARG A 339 -17.69 3.09 -20.11
C ARG A 339 -19.16 2.73 -19.93
N LYS A 340 -19.53 1.53 -20.38
CA LYS A 340 -20.84 0.96 -20.09
C LYS A 340 -21.03 0.78 -18.59
N ARG A 341 -22.28 0.80 -18.14
CA ARG A 341 -22.63 0.50 -16.75
C ARG A 341 -22.21 -0.92 -16.42
N GLU A 342 -21.61 -1.09 -15.25
CA GLU A 342 -21.22 -2.39 -14.73
C GLU A 342 -22.45 -3.19 -14.30
N THR A 343 -22.43 -4.50 -14.46
CA THR A 343 -23.42 -5.39 -13.83
C THR A 343 -23.24 -5.36 -12.30
N PHE A 344 -24.23 -5.90 -11.58
CA PHE A 344 -24.12 -5.99 -10.12
C PHE A 344 -22.90 -6.83 -9.71
N GLU A 345 -22.67 -7.94 -10.37
CA GLU A 345 -21.59 -8.88 -10.11
C GLU A 345 -20.21 -8.22 -10.30
N GLU A 346 -20.06 -7.39 -11.33
CA GLU A 346 -18.81 -6.63 -11.60
C GLU A 346 -18.58 -5.53 -10.57
N ALA A 347 -19.65 -4.84 -10.14
CA ALA A 347 -19.56 -3.69 -9.25
C ALA A 347 -19.60 -4.05 -7.75
N GLU A 348 -20.12 -5.23 -7.36
CA GLU A 348 -20.42 -5.60 -5.98
C GLU A 348 -19.25 -5.38 -5.02
N SER A 349 -18.06 -5.90 -5.38
CA SER A 349 -16.86 -5.81 -4.50
C SER A 349 -16.45 -4.37 -4.24
N SER A 350 -16.45 -3.53 -5.29
CA SER A 350 -16.13 -2.10 -5.21
C SER A 350 -17.16 -1.35 -4.37
N ILE A 351 -18.46 -1.60 -4.61
CA ILE A 351 -19.56 -0.99 -3.85
C ILE A 351 -19.47 -1.39 -2.38
N ARG A 352 -19.25 -2.66 -2.07
CA ARG A 352 -19.12 -3.18 -0.71
C ARG A 352 -18.01 -2.47 0.05
N THR A 353 -16.85 -2.28 -0.57
CA THR A 353 -15.73 -1.56 0.02
C THR A 353 -16.08 -0.09 0.31
N ARG A 354 -16.78 0.58 -0.60
CA ARG A 354 -17.23 1.98 -0.42
C ARG A 354 -18.30 2.10 0.66
N VAL A 355 -19.30 1.22 0.68
CA VAL A 355 -20.37 1.16 1.69
C VAL A 355 -19.80 1.00 3.11
N GLN A 356 -18.73 0.22 3.27
CA GLN A 356 -18.08 0.02 4.58
C GLN A 356 -17.36 1.27 5.10
N ARG A 357 -17.01 2.21 4.23
CA ARG A 357 -16.30 3.47 4.57
C ARG A 357 -17.20 4.69 4.57
N ASP A 358 -18.40 4.55 4.07
CA ASP A 358 -19.40 5.60 3.94
C ASP A 358 -20.28 5.67 5.21
N SER A 359 -21.07 6.76 5.36
CA SER A 359 -22.04 6.94 6.44
C SER A 359 -23.11 5.83 6.54
N ARG A 360 -23.27 4.99 5.48
CA ARG A 360 -24.09 3.77 5.50
C ARG A 360 -23.59 2.74 6.51
N SER A 361 -22.30 2.72 6.78
CA SER A 361 -21.72 1.81 7.78
C SER A 361 -22.34 2.00 9.16
N GLU A 362 -22.73 3.22 9.53
CA GLU A 362 -23.41 3.50 10.80
C GLU A 362 -24.83 2.91 10.84
N VAL A 363 -25.52 2.84 9.71
CA VAL A 363 -26.83 2.15 9.63
C VAL A 363 -26.68 0.66 9.86
N SER A 364 -25.68 0.02 9.20
CA SER A 364 -25.39 -1.39 9.41
C SER A 364 -24.97 -1.68 10.86
N LYS A 365 -24.12 -0.80 11.44
CA LYS A 365 -23.70 -0.89 12.84
C LYS A 365 -24.88 -0.77 13.81
N SER A 366 -25.73 0.24 13.63
CA SER A 366 -26.92 0.44 14.47
C SER A 366 -27.89 -0.73 14.40
N ALA A 367 -28.12 -1.29 13.20
CA ALA A 367 -28.93 -2.48 13.00
C ALA A 367 -28.31 -3.70 13.70
N SER A 368 -26.99 -3.86 13.60
CA SER A 368 -26.26 -4.94 14.26
C SER A 368 -26.36 -4.84 15.79
N LEU A 369 -26.11 -3.65 16.34
CA LEU A 369 -26.24 -3.42 17.78
C LEU A 369 -27.67 -3.67 18.30
N ALA A 370 -28.68 -3.22 17.55
CA ALA A 370 -30.08 -3.48 17.91
C ALA A 370 -30.38 -4.99 17.96
N LYS A 371 -29.92 -5.74 16.95
CA LYS A 371 -30.05 -7.20 16.89
C LYS A 371 -29.34 -7.88 18.08
N LEU A 372 -28.08 -7.52 18.34
CA LEU A 372 -27.30 -8.09 19.44
C LEU A 372 -27.93 -7.81 20.80
N ARG A 373 -28.46 -6.59 21.03
CA ARG A 373 -29.18 -6.22 22.24
C ARG A 373 -30.44 -7.04 22.45
N GLN A 374 -31.18 -7.30 21.38
CA GLN A 374 -32.37 -8.15 21.41
C GLN A 374 -32.00 -9.62 21.72
N GLU A 375 -31.02 -10.19 21.00
CA GLU A 375 -30.56 -11.58 21.17
C GLU A 375 -30.02 -11.82 22.59
N ASN A 376 -29.33 -10.84 23.15
CA ASN A 376 -28.70 -10.92 24.45
C ASN A 376 -29.56 -10.27 25.56
N ASN A 377 -30.86 -10.04 25.29
CA ASN A 377 -31.86 -9.60 26.27
C ASN A 377 -31.34 -8.45 27.14
N LEU A 378 -30.79 -7.38 26.51
CA LEU A 378 -30.32 -6.21 27.24
C LEU A 378 -31.48 -5.55 28.01
N LYS A 379 -31.29 -5.40 29.31
CA LYS A 379 -32.21 -4.66 30.21
C LYS A 379 -31.46 -3.53 30.87
N ILE A 380 -31.96 -2.30 30.73
CA ILE A 380 -31.40 -1.10 31.35
C ILE A 380 -32.31 -0.70 32.51
N ASN A 381 -31.76 -0.48 33.71
CA ASN A 381 -32.44 0.07 34.85
C ASN A 381 -32.41 1.62 34.75
N GLN A 382 -33.44 2.18 34.14
CA GLN A 382 -33.53 3.63 33.90
C GLN A 382 -33.47 4.45 35.21
N LYS A 383 -34.02 3.96 36.30
CA LYS A 383 -33.98 4.69 37.59
C LYS A 383 -32.56 4.81 38.13
N VAL A 384 -31.79 3.73 38.05
CA VAL A 384 -30.37 3.72 38.47
C VAL A 384 -29.53 4.57 37.52
N LEU A 385 -29.76 4.46 36.21
CA LEU A 385 -29.04 5.25 35.21
C LEU A 385 -29.27 6.77 35.41
N GLU A 386 -30.53 7.19 35.53
CA GLU A 386 -30.86 8.61 35.73
C GLU A 386 -30.29 9.16 37.05
N LYS A 387 -30.31 8.35 38.13
CA LYS A 387 -29.64 8.69 39.38
C LYS A 387 -28.15 8.90 39.19
N ALA A 388 -27.49 7.95 38.52
CA ALA A 388 -26.03 8.02 38.22
C ALA A 388 -25.68 9.27 37.39
N ILE A 389 -26.47 9.56 36.33
CA ILE A 389 -26.25 10.74 35.49
C ILE A 389 -26.43 12.04 36.27
N LYS A 390 -27.44 12.12 37.15
CA LYS A 390 -27.70 13.31 37.97
C LYS A 390 -26.51 13.66 38.88
N GLU A 391 -25.76 12.71 39.33
CA GLU A 391 -24.60 12.87 40.23
C GLU A 391 -23.32 13.36 39.53
N VAL A 392 -23.33 13.46 38.21
CA VAL A 392 -22.22 14.00 37.44
C VAL A 392 -22.26 15.52 37.44
N ASP A 393 -21.12 16.16 37.74
CA ASP A 393 -21.03 17.61 37.84
C ASP A 393 -20.27 18.24 36.65
N SER A 394 -20.09 19.57 36.71
CA SER A 394 -19.49 20.35 35.63
C SER A 394 -18.00 20.03 35.33
N THR A 395 -17.30 19.30 36.20
CA THR A 395 -15.93 18.91 35.99
C THR A 395 -15.80 17.90 34.81
N LEU A 396 -16.93 17.16 34.50
CA LEU A 396 -16.99 16.31 33.31
C LEU A 396 -16.79 17.11 32.00
N LEU A 397 -17.39 18.32 31.92
CA LEU A 397 -17.21 19.20 30.76
C LEU A 397 -15.78 19.75 30.64
N LYS A 398 -15.04 19.78 31.76
CA LYS A 398 -13.62 20.17 31.79
C LYS A 398 -12.66 19.01 31.52
N GLY A 399 -13.15 17.77 31.44
CA GLY A 399 -12.35 16.57 31.21
C GLY A 399 -11.56 16.10 32.45
N ASN A 400 -11.96 16.47 33.64
CA ASN A 400 -11.29 16.13 34.90
C ASN A 400 -12.25 15.63 35.99
N TRP A 401 -13.42 15.11 35.60
CA TRP A 401 -14.39 14.51 36.53
C TRP A 401 -13.83 13.23 37.15
N ASP A 402 -14.04 13.07 38.45
CA ASP A 402 -13.66 11.90 39.21
C ASP A 402 -14.72 11.57 40.27
N TYR A 403 -14.64 10.39 40.84
CA TYR A 403 -15.53 9.92 41.87
C TYR A 403 -14.78 9.10 42.93
N PRO A 404 -15.16 9.19 44.24
CA PRO A 404 -14.48 8.41 45.28
C PRO A 404 -14.85 6.92 45.21
N ASN A 405 -13.88 6.05 45.43
CA ASN A 405 -14.02 4.59 45.35
C ASN A 405 -15.01 4.00 46.40
N ASN A 406 -15.32 4.77 47.47
CA ASN A 406 -16.26 4.40 48.53
C ASN A 406 -17.65 5.03 48.36
N LYS A 407 -17.96 5.65 47.22
CA LYS A 407 -19.24 6.26 46.92
C LYS A 407 -20.36 5.25 47.05
N LYS A 408 -21.43 5.62 47.70
CA LYS A 408 -22.66 4.77 47.80
C LYS A 408 -23.29 4.59 46.43
N GLY A 409 -23.82 3.40 46.16
CA GLY A 409 -24.52 3.08 44.91
C GLY A 409 -23.63 2.57 43.77
N LEU A 410 -22.30 2.55 43.91
CA LEU A 410 -21.38 2.06 42.84
C LEU A 410 -21.67 0.63 42.40
N LYS A 411 -22.18 -0.22 43.31
CA LYS A 411 -22.53 -1.62 43.04
C LYS A 411 -23.98 -1.79 42.49
N GLU A 412 -24.76 -0.71 42.39
CA GLU A 412 -26.11 -0.80 41.81
C GLU A 412 -25.98 -1.21 40.33
N VAL A 413 -26.81 -2.19 39.93
CA VAL A 413 -26.80 -2.71 38.55
C VAL A 413 -27.56 -1.75 37.64
N VAL A 414 -26.89 -1.15 36.68
CA VAL A 414 -27.44 -0.20 35.72
C VAL A 414 -27.93 -0.86 34.43
N ALA A 415 -27.28 -1.98 34.03
CA ALA A 415 -27.72 -2.78 32.90
C ALA A 415 -27.37 -4.25 33.07
N THR A 416 -28.05 -5.11 32.33
CA THR A 416 -27.83 -6.56 32.36
C THR A 416 -27.99 -7.12 30.96
N PHE A 417 -27.00 -7.92 30.52
CA PHE A 417 -27.09 -8.79 29.37
C PHE A 417 -27.34 -10.24 29.82
N GLU A 418 -28.11 -10.98 29.06
CA GLU A 418 -28.38 -12.39 29.31
C GLU A 418 -28.54 -13.15 27.99
N SER A 419 -27.57 -13.96 27.64
CA SER A 419 -27.64 -14.82 26.45
C SER A 419 -28.29 -16.17 26.82
N LYS A 420 -29.50 -16.39 26.35
CA LYS A 420 -30.21 -17.66 26.50
C LYS A 420 -29.54 -18.79 25.73
N ALA A 421 -28.81 -18.47 24.65
CA ALA A 421 -28.16 -19.47 23.81
C ALA A 421 -27.05 -20.23 24.55
N VAL A 422 -26.32 -19.52 25.43
CA VAL A 422 -25.18 -20.09 26.17
C VAL A 422 -25.38 -20.05 27.70
N GLY A 423 -26.50 -19.51 28.19
CA GLY A 423 -26.78 -19.38 29.60
C GLY A 423 -25.91 -18.38 30.36
N LYS A 424 -25.23 -17.47 29.67
CA LYS A 424 -24.30 -16.50 30.25
C LYS A 424 -24.99 -15.18 30.55
N LYS A 425 -24.70 -14.63 31.73
CA LYS A 425 -25.24 -13.36 32.22
C LYS A 425 -24.09 -12.42 32.56
N HIS A 426 -24.24 -11.15 32.21
CA HIS A 426 -23.30 -10.08 32.57
C HIS A 426 -24.07 -8.89 33.16
N GLN A 427 -23.58 -8.38 34.28
CA GLN A 427 -24.16 -7.22 34.96
C GLN A 427 -23.19 -6.05 34.90
N ILE A 428 -23.72 -4.92 34.49
CA ILE A 428 -22.99 -3.65 34.41
C ILE A 428 -23.44 -2.83 35.62
N THR A 429 -22.48 -2.35 36.39
CA THR A 429 -22.73 -1.55 37.60
C THR A 429 -22.53 -0.05 37.30
N VAL A 430 -22.99 0.80 38.24
CA VAL A 430 -22.70 2.24 38.21
C VAL A 430 -21.19 2.51 38.21
N ASN A 431 -20.40 1.64 38.91
CA ASN A 431 -18.95 1.77 38.94
C ASN A 431 -18.32 1.58 37.53
N ASP A 432 -18.82 0.62 36.77
CA ASP A 432 -18.31 0.37 35.42
C ASP A 432 -18.58 1.55 34.50
N TYR A 433 -19.78 2.13 34.59
CA TYR A 433 -20.12 3.34 33.85
C TYR A 433 -19.31 4.56 34.28
N TYR A 434 -19.11 4.79 35.59
CA TYR A 434 -18.27 5.88 36.07
C TYR A 434 -16.79 5.73 35.69
N PHE A 435 -16.30 4.53 35.71
CA PHE A 435 -14.95 4.23 35.22
C PHE A 435 -14.81 4.54 33.72
N TYR A 436 -15.83 4.24 32.92
CA TYR A 436 -15.87 4.62 31.51
C TYR A 436 -15.88 6.14 31.35
N LEU A 437 -16.72 6.86 32.07
CA LEU A 437 -16.74 8.32 32.04
C LEU A 437 -15.35 8.91 32.34
N LYS A 438 -14.72 8.46 33.42
CA LYS A 438 -13.39 8.91 33.84
C LYS A 438 -12.33 8.70 32.77
N ARG A 439 -12.39 7.59 32.05
CA ARG A 439 -11.43 7.26 31.00
C ARG A 439 -11.69 7.91 29.65
N ARG A 440 -12.95 8.20 29.33
CA ARG A 440 -13.38 8.67 28.01
C ARG A 440 -13.72 10.15 27.96
N GLN A 441 -13.78 10.82 29.09
CA GLN A 441 -14.06 12.25 29.13
C GLN A 441 -12.96 13.06 28.42
N GLN A 442 -13.40 14.13 27.78
CA GLN A 442 -12.57 15.17 27.17
C GLN A 442 -13.16 16.53 27.50
N ALA A 443 -12.39 17.60 27.41
CA ALA A 443 -12.95 18.94 27.57
C ALA A 443 -13.97 19.24 26.46
N ARG A 444 -15.20 19.60 26.88
CA ARG A 444 -16.36 19.87 26.00
C ARG A 444 -16.99 21.21 26.39
N MET A 445 -16.26 22.29 26.11
CA MET A 445 -16.69 23.65 26.39
C MET A 445 -17.83 24.13 25.48
N ASP A 446 -18.13 23.38 24.43
CA ASP A 446 -19.25 23.55 23.50
C ASP A 446 -20.59 23.09 24.11
N LEU A 447 -20.58 22.23 25.15
CA LEU A 447 -21.75 21.76 25.87
C LEU A 447 -21.96 22.52 27.17
N LYS A 448 -23.22 22.67 27.57
CA LYS A 448 -23.60 23.39 28.80
C LYS A 448 -24.02 22.46 29.94
N SER A 449 -24.53 21.26 29.60
CA SER A 449 -25.03 20.28 30.56
C SER A 449 -24.08 19.10 30.72
N PRO A 450 -23.48 18.90 31.90
CA PRO A 450 -22.68 17.70 32.16
C PRO A 450 -23.53 16.42 32.10
N GLN A 451 -24.82 16.50 32.44
CA GLN A 451 -25.75 15.37 32.34
C GLN A 451 -26.03 14.99 30.89
N HIS A 452 -26.08 15.96 29.98
CA HIS A 452 -26.20 15.67 28.54
C HIS A 452 -24.95 14.96 28.02
N TYR A 453 -23.77 15.46 28.38
CA TYR A 453 -22.51 14.81 27.99
C TYR A 453 -22.40 13.41 28.59
N ALA A 454 -22.77 13.20 29.84
CA ALA A 454 -22.84 11.88 30.44
C ALA A 454 -23.76 10.93 29.65
N ARG A 455 -24.95 11.39 29.17
CA ARG A 455 -25.84 10.58 28.32
C ARG A 455 -25.21 10.22 26.98
N LEU A 456 -24.47 11.13 26.35
CA LEU A 456 -23.75 10.84 25.11
C LEU A 456 -22.68 9.76 25.35
N LEU A 457 -21.95 9.86 26.47
CA LEU A 457 -20.96 8.83 26.84
C LEU A 457 -21.63 7.52 27.24
N TRP A 458 -22.82 7.54 27.89
CA TRP A 458 -23.58 6.33 28.16
C TRP A 458 -23.95 5.56 26.87
N GLN A 459 -24.38 6.28 25.85
CA GLN A 459 -24.74 5.64 24.59
C GLN A 459 -23.54 4.93 23.97
N LYS A 460 -22.36 5.56 23.96
CA LYS A 460 -21.12 4.95 23.49
C LYS A 460 -20.71 3.75 24.37
N PHE A 461 -20.84 3.90 25.68
CA PHE A 461 -20.54 2.84 26.64
C PHE A 461 -21.38 1.58 26.41
N ILE A 462 -22.71 1.73 26.29
CA ILE A 462 -23.61 0.58 26.11
C ILE A 462 -23.46 -0.06 24.72
N ASP A 463 -23.01 0.72 23.70
CA ASP A 463 -22.65 0.19 22.40
C ASP A 463 -21.40 -0.70 22.50
N ASP A 464 -20.34 -0.21 23.18
CA ASP A 464 -19.10 -0.95 23.42
C ASP A 464 -19.38 -2.23 24.24
N GLU A 465 -20.14 -2.13 25.34
CA GLU A 465 -20.54 -3.27 26.17
C GLU A 465 -21.38 -4.31 25.42
N THR A 466 -22.21 -3.87 24.47
CA THR A 466 -22.98 -4.78 23.61
C THR A 466 -22.06 -5.64 22.75
N VAL A 467 -21.04 -5.04 22.16
CA VAL A 467 -20.03 -5.72 21.33
C VAL A 467 -19.15 -6.63 22.21
N ASP A 468 -18.68 -6.14 23.35
CA ASP A 468 -17.80 -6.88 24.24
C ASP A 468 -18.48 -8.09 24.85
N PHE A 469 -19.76 -7.96 25.24
CA PHE A 469 -20.54 -9.10 25.70
C PHE A 469 -20.72 -10.14 24.60
N GLU A 470 -21.14 -9.75 23.40
CA GLU A 470 -21.27 -10.70 22.28
C GLU A 470 -19.95 -11.40 22.00
N LYS A 471 -18.84 -10.65 21.90
CA LYS A 471 -17.51 -11.22 21.70
C LYS A 471 -17.17 -12.26 22.77
N SER A 472 -17.50 -11.97 24.05
CA SER A 472 -17.22 -12.84 25.17
C SER A 472 -17.94 -14.20 25.13
N ILE A 473 -18.97 -14.33 24.28
CA ILE A 473 -19.78 -15.54 24.14
C ILE A 473 -19.69 -16.18 22.74
N LEU A 474 -18.97 -15.55 21.80
CA LEU A 474 -18.86 -16.08 20.43
C LEU A 474 -18.27 -17.48 20.36
N ALA A 475 -17.23 -17.75 21.17
CA ALA A 475 -16.60 -19.06 21.22
C ALA A 475 -17.56 -20.16 21.74
N ASP A 476 -18.52 -19.80 22.62
CA ASP A 476 -19.54 -20.69 23.13
C ASP A 476 -20.71 -20.86 22.15
N LYS A 477 -21.04 -19.80 21.37
CA LYS A 477 -22.08 -19.83 20.34
C LYS A 477 -21.64 -20.55 19.06
N HIS A 478 -20.36 -20.39 18.65
CA HIS A 478 -19.87 -20.77 17.32
C HIS A 478 -18.58 -21.59 17.46
N GLN A 479 -18.68 -22.90 17.24
CA GLN A 479 -17.53 -23.80 17.28
C GLN A 479 -16.43 -23.39 16.30
N GLU A 480 -16.78 -22.97 15.09
CA GLU A 480 -15.83 -22.53 14.08
C GLU A 480 -15.02 -21.31 14.55
N TYR A 481 -15.69 -20.32 15.16
CA TYR A 481 -15.01 -19.17 15.75
C TYR A 481 -14.05 -19.57 16.86
N ARG A 482 -14.49 -20.48 17.77
CA ARG A 482 -13.65 -21.02 18.85
C ARG A 482 -12.39 -21.68 18.31
N MET A 483 -12.53 -22.54 17.31
CA MET A 483 -11.39 -23.23 16.71
C MET A 483 -10.44 -22.28 16.01
N LEU A 484 -10.98 -21.31 15.27
CA LEU A 484 -10.19 -20.31 14.55
C LEU A 484 -9.42 -19.39 15.50
N THR A 485 -10.04 -18.89 16.55
CA THR A 485 -9.37 -18.02 17.54
C THR A 485 -8.31 -18.80 18.32
N GLN A 486 -8.56 -20.06 18.64
CA GLN A 486 -7.59 -20.95 19.27
C GLN A 486 -6.37 -21.17 18.35
N GLU A 487 -6.60 -21.48 17.08
CA GLU A 487 -5.53 -21.67 16.10
C GLU A 487 -4.64 -20.41 15.99
N TYR A 488 -5.24 -19.22 15.91
CA TYR A 488 -4.48 -17.96 15.87
C TYR A 488 -3.66 -17.73 17.14
N ARG A 489 -4.28 -17.96 18.32
CA ARG A 489 -3.60 -17.81 19.61
C ARG A 489 -2.42 -18.77 19.73
N GLU A 490 -2.63 -20.04 19.38
CA GLU A 490 -1.59 -21.07 19.40
C GLU A 490 -0.48 -20.79 18.39
N GLY A 491 -0.83 -20.31 17.18
CA GLY A 491 0.13 -19.90 16.17
C GLY A 491 1.03 -18.74 16.62
N MET A 492 0.46 -17.74 17.27
CA MET A 492 1.24 -16.62 17.84
C MET A 492 2.18 -17.10 18.95
N MET A 493 1.72 -17.97 19.84
CA MET A 493 2.56 -18.56 20.89
C MET A 493 3.70 -19.38 20.29
N LEU A 494 3.40 -20.21 19.29
CA LEU A 494 4.42 -20.98 18.57
C LEU A 494 5.46 -20.05 17.94
N PHE A 495 5.03 -19.00 17.23
CA PHE A 495 5.94 -18.06 16.57
C PHE A 495 6.89 -17.40 17.58
N ALA A 496 6.36 -16.93 18.70
CA ALA A 496 7.16 -16.31 19.76
C ALA A 496 8.23 -17.27 20.30
N MET A 497 7.85 -18.53 20.58
CA MET A 497 8.78 -19.55 21.07
C MET A 497 9.80 -19.99 20.03
N MET A 498 9.39 -20.17 18.77
CA MET A 498 10.32 -20.49 17.68
C MET A 498 11.36 -19.38 17.49
N ASN A 499 10.94 -18.11 17.60
CA ASN A 499 11.88 -17.01 17.54
C ASN A 499 12.87 -17.01 18.73
N ASP A 500 12.41 -17.29 19.93
CA ASP A 500 13.25 -17.35 21.14
C ASP A 500 14.18 -18.57 21.14
N LYS A 501 13.66 -19.76 20.92
CA LYS A 501 14.38 -21.02 21.08
C LYS A 501 15.20 -21.46 19.87
N VAL A 502 14.76 -21.05 18.66
CA VAL A 502 15.32 -21.58 17.39
C VAL A 502 15.85 -20.46 16.52
N TRP A 503 14.99 -19.63 15.91
CA TRP A 503 15.41 -18.72 14.85
C TRP A 503 16.30 -17.57 15.34
N GLY A 504 15.85 -16.86 16.36
CA GLY A 504 16.60 -15.75 16.97
C GLY A 504 17.84 -16.26 17.70
N ARG A 505 17.75 -17.43 18.37
CA ARG A 505 18.88 -18.07 19.02
C ARG A 505 19.95 -18.47 18.01
N ALA A 506 19.60 -19.13 16.90
CA ALA A 506 20.57 -19.54 15.88
C ALA A 506 21.34 -18.37 15.24
N ILE A 507 20.71 -17.19 15.16
CA ILE A 507 21.37 -15.97 14.64
C ILE A 507 22.29 -15.32 15.69
N LYS A 508 21.86 -15.31 16.96
CA LYS A 508 22.57 -14.64 18.07
C LYS A 508 23.69 -15.50 18.66
N ASP A 509 23.49 -16.81 18.73
CA ASP A 509 24.44 -17.76 19.29
C ASP A 509 25.56 -18.12 18.30
N THR A 510 26.42 -17.18 18.04
CA THR A 510 27.57 -17.37 17.13
C THR A 510 28.52 -18.47 17.60
N LEU A 511 28.68 -18.66 18.91
CA LEU A 511 29.56 -19.70 19.49
C LEU A 511 28.96 -21.09 19.25
N GLY A 512 27.67 -21.28 19.53
CA GLY A 512 26.96 -22.53 19.27
C GLY A 512 26.97 -22.89 17.78
N ALA A 513 26.69 -21.91 16.90
CA ALA A 513 26.72 -22.10 15.45
C ALA A 513 28.13 -22.49 14.94
N ARG A 514 29.20 -21.88 15.48
CA ARG A 514 30.59 -22.29 15.14
C ARG A 514 30.91 -23.69 15.63
N LYS A 515 30.53 -24.04 16.86
CA LYS A 515 30.73 -25.37 17.39
C LYS A 515 29.99 -26.42 16.54
N PHE A 516 28.74 -26.13 16.18
CA PHE A 516 27.94 -26.98 15.30
C PHE A 516 28.62 -27.15 13.93
N PHE A 517 29.13 -26.06 13.34
CA PHE A 517 29.87 -26.11 12.08
C PHE A 517 31.11 -27.01 12.17
N GLU A 518 31.94 -26.88 13.20
CA GLU A 518 33.18 -27.66 13.34
C GLU A 518 32.88 -29.16 13.47
N THR A 519 31.79 -29.53 14.16
CA THR A 519 31.35 -30.95 14.29
C THR A 519 30.75 -31.51 12.99
N HIS A 520 30.25 -30.64 12.11
CA HIS A 520 29.58 -31.02 10.85
C HIS A 520 30.30 -30.51 9.60
N LYS A 521 31.58 -30.16 9.73
CA LYS A 521 32.36 -29.46 8.69
C LYS A 521 32.35 -30.16 7.33
N ASN A 522 32.33 -31.49 7.33
CA ASN A 522 32.31 -32.29 6.11
C ASN A 522 30.99 -32.18 5.31
N ASN A 523 29.94 -31.63 5.91
CA ASN A 523 28.68 -31.36 5.20
C ASN A 523 28.74 -30.07 4.37
N TYR A 524 29.76 -29.23 4.59
CA TYR A 524 29.91 -27.92 3.97
C TYR A 524 31.14 -27.90 3.06
N MET A 525 30.95 -28.44 1.88
CA MET A 525 32.01 -28.54 0.86
C MET A 525 31.76 -27.61 -0.31
N TRP A 526 32.82 -27.02 -0.81
CA TRP A 526 32.86 -26.55 -2.18
C TRP A 526 33.29 -27.69 -3.09
N GLY A 527 32.63 -27.87 -4.24
CA GLY A 527 33.12 -28.63 -5.35
C GLY A 527 34.29 -27.91 -6.02
N GLU A 528 34.77 -28.47 -7.15
CA GLU A 528 35.74 -27.77 -7.98
C GLU A 528 35.16 -26.45 -8.50
N ARG A 529 35.87 -25.32 -8.34
CA ARG A 529 35.40 -24.00 -8.73
C ARG A 529 36.39 -23.32 -9.69
N ALA A 530 35.83 -22.67 -10.71
CA ALA A 530 36.58 -21.78 -11.58
C ALA A 530 36.28 -20.34 -11.26
N PHE A 531 37.27 -19.51 -11.04
CA PHE A 531 37.13 -18.06 -10.96
C PHE A 531 37.19 -17.49 -12.36
N ALA A 532 36.10 -17.04 -12.92
CA ALA A 532 36.01 -16.66 -14.31
C ALA A 532 35.29 -15.31 -14.52
N THR A 533 35.75 -14.58 -15.52
CA THR A 533 35.06 -13.45 -16.14
C THR A 533 34.48 -13.92 -17.46
N ILE A 534 33.20 -13.60 -17.71
CA ILE A 534 32.51 -14.01 -18.95
C ILE A 534 32.15 -12.76 -19.75
N PHE A 535 32.58 -12.75 -21.01
CA PHE A 535 32.29 -11.74 -22.02
C PHE A 535 31.33 -12.34 -23.04
N ASP A 536 30.08 -11.96 -22.99
CA ASP A 536 29.03 -12.46 -23.90
C ASP A 536 28.75 -11.38 -24.95
N ALA A 537 29.34 -11.57 -26.15
CA ALA A 537 29.29 -10.64 -27.25
C ALA A 537 28.25 -11.05 -28.31
N ALA A 538 27.62 -10.08 -28.95
CA ALA A 538 26.62 -10.29 -29.99
C ALA A 538 27.17 -11.07 -31.19
N ASN A 539 28.47 -10.94 -31.50
CA ASN A 539 29.13 -11.60 -32.59
C ASN A 539 30.67 -11.59 -32.41
N GLU A 540 31.38 -12.28 -33.27
CA GLU A 540 32.85 -12.41 -33.24
C GLU A 540 33.57 -11.06 -33.41
N LYS A 541 33.01 -10.10 -34.17
CA LYS A 541 33.60 -8.78 -34.35
C LYS A 541 33.65 -8.01 -33.03
N VAL A 542 32.55 -8.02 -32.29
CA VAL A 542 32.46 -7.40 -30.97
C VAL A 542 33.39 -8.12 -29.98
N LEU A 543 33.44 -9.45 -30.05
CA LEU A 543 34.33 -10.22 -29.19
C LEU A 543 35.77 -9.89 -29.42
N LYS A 544 36.22 -9.75 -30.70
CA LYS A 544 37.58 -9.36 -31.06
C LYS A 544 37.92 -7.96 -30.52
N GLU A 545 37.01 -7.01 -30.58
CA GLU A 545 37.20 -5.70 -30.00
C GLU A 545 37.40 -5.76 -28.48
N VAL A 546 36.66 -6.62 -27.79
CA VAL A 546 36.84 -6.89 -26.36
C VAL A 546 38.23 -7.50 -26.10
N GLU A 547 38.64 -8.48 -26.87
CA GLU A 547 39.96 -9.12 -26.72
C GLU A 547 41.11 -8.13 -26.91
N GLU A 548 41.03 -7.24 -27.91
CA GLU A 548 42.02 -6.18 -28.12
C GLU A 548 42.15 -5.26 -26.91
N ARG A 549 41.01 -4.86 -26.30
CA ARG A 549 41.02 -4.04 -25.11
C ARG A 549 41.53 -4.77 -23.87
N MET A 550 41.26 -6.06 -23.75
CA MET A 550 41.77 -6.90 -22.66
C MET A 550 43.26 -7.20 -22.70
N THR A 551 43.98 -6.80 -23.78
CA THR A 551 45.45 -6.84 -23.81
C THR A 551 46.07 -5.65 -23.07
N GLU A 552 45.33 -4.57 -22.90
CA GLU A 552 45.74 -3.38 -22.14
C GLU A 552 45.63 -3.65 -20.63
N LYS A 553 46.48 -3.01 -19.82
CA LYS A 553 46.29 -2.96 -18.35
C LYS A 553 45.39 -1.79 -17.95
N PRO A 554 44.61 -1.92 -16.88
CA PRO A 554 43.84 -0.78 -16.40
C PRO A 554 44.75 0.44 -16.07
N PRO A 555 44.27 1.68 -16.31
CA PRO A 555 42.96 2.03 -16.83
C PRO A 555 42.79 1.81 -18.34
N TYR A 556 41.59 1.33 -18.73
CA TYR A 556 41.25 1.05 -20.12
C TYR A 556 40.80 2.33 -20.82
N LEU A 557 41.39 2.64 -21.99
CA LEU A 557 40.99 3.78 -22.81
C LEU A 557 39.58 3.56 -23.38
N LEU A 558 38.69 4.49 -23.11
CA LEU A 558 37.33 4.55 -23.66
C LEU A 558 37.38 5.29 -25.03
N LYS A 559 37.43 4.55 -26.11
CA LYS A 559 37.36 5.08 -27.48
C LYS A 559 35.89 5.37 -27.79
N ASP A 560 35.62 6.53 -28.41
CA ASP A 560 34.27 6.88 -28.88
C ASP A 560 33.13 6.84 -27.86
N TYR A 561 33.45 6.68 -26.56
CA TYR A 561 32.48 6.67 -25.47
C TYR A 561 31.71 7.97 -25.38
N LEU A 562 32.45 9.08 -25.61
CA LEU A 562 31.89 10.42 -25.78
C LEU A 562 32.81 11.13 -26.81
N LYS A 563 32.23 11.84 -27.75
CA LYS A 563 33.00 12.73 -28.63
C LYS A 563 33.39 13.95 -27.79
N TYR A 564 34.53 13.85 -27.11
CA TYR A 564 35.07 15.00 -26.38
C TYR A 564 35.57 16.05 -27.34
N PRO A 565 35.23 17.30 -27.14
CA PRO A 565 35.74 18.39 -27.96
C PRO A 565 37.23 18.56 -27.69
N MET A 566 37.99 18.70 -28.74
CA MET A 566 39.34 19.19 -28.67
C MET A 566 39.26 20.72 -28.47
N LEU A 567 39.73 21.24 -27.36
CA LEU A 567 39.72 22.67 -27.06
C LEU A 567 40.85 23.34 -27.85
N SER A 568 40.49 24.13 -28.84
CA SER A 568 41.43 24.88 -29.64
C SER A 568 41.63 26.28 -29.08
N TYR A 569 42.87 26.76 -29.11
CA TYR A 569 43.24 28.09 -28.59
C TYR A 569 43.83 28.95 -29.74
N LYS A 570 43.56 30.27 -29.67
CA LYS A 570 44.29 31.22 -30.48
C LYS A 570 45.72 31.34 -29.94
N LYS A 571 46.67 31.80 -30.80
CA LYS A 571 48.05 31.99 -30.39
C LYS A 571 48.15 32.82 -29.10
N ASP A 572 48.97 32.37 -28.18
CA ASP A 572 49.24 32.99 -26.86
C ASP A 572 47.99 33.16 -25.95
N GLN A 573 46.83 32.60 -26.29
CA GLN A 573 45.63 32.66 -25.52
C GLN A 573 45.60 31.54 -24.47
N LEU A 574 45.20 31.94 -23.24
CA LEU A 574 45.07 31.00 -22.10
C LEU A 574 43.62 30.66 -21.81
N ARG A 575 42.70 31.61 -21.93
CA ARG A 575 41.29 31.47 -21.52
C ARG A 575 40.56 30.41 -22.36
N ILE A 576 39.77 29.55 -21.70
CA ILE A 576 38.85 28.60 -22.34
C ILE A 576 37.75 29.40 -23.08
N ASP A 577 37.50 29.03 -24.35
CA ASP A 577 36.40 29.62 -25.14
C ASP A 577 35.04 29.15 -24.58
N GLU A 578 34.10 30.08 -24.45
CA GLU A 578 32.76 29.83 -23.84
C GLU A 578 32.01 28.66 -24.50
N LYS A 579 32.17 28.44 -25.79
CA LYS A 579 31.56 27.33 -26.53
C LYS A 579 31.93 25.95 -26.02
N TYR A 580 32.97 25.79 -25.19
CA TYR A 580 33.39 24.50 -24.60
C TYR A 580 32.87 24.29 -23.17
N LEU A 581 32.27 25.30 -22.51
CA LEU A 581 31.92 25.25 -21.10
C LEU A 581 30.80 24.27 -20.81
N ASP A 582 29.80 24.17 -21.67
CA ASP A 582 28.68 23.24 -21.53
C ASP A 582 29.19 21.79 -21.60
N GLU A 583 30.09 21.51 -22.53
CA GLU A 583 30.66 20.20 -22.70
C GLU A 583 31.58 19.81 -21.53
N LEU A 584 32.40 20.73 -21.03
CA LEU A 584 33.18 20.50 -19.82
C LEU A 584 32.29 20.27 -18.60
N THR A 585 31.14 20.94 -18.52
CA THR A 585 30.17 20.70 -17.46
C THR A 585 29.57 19.29 -17.57
N ARG A 586 29.28 18.82 -18.79
CA ARG A 586 28.80 17.47 -19.06
C ARG A 586 29.85 16.41 -18.63
N ILE A 587 31.12 16.65 -18.95
CA ILE A 587 32.25 15.78 -18.55
C ILE A 587 32.34 15.72 -17.01
N ALA A 588 32.19 16.85 -16.33
CA ALA A 588 32.21 16.87 -14.88
C ALA A 588 31.06 16.07 -14.26
N LEU A 589 29.84 16.16 -14.79
CA LEU A 589 28.71 15.37 -14.35
C LEU A 589 28.97 13.86 -14.53
N GLU A 590 29.62 13.48 -15.62
CA GLU A 590 29.95 12.10 -15.90
C GLU A 590 31.00 11.56 -14.91
N LEU A 591 32.08 12.28 -14.67
CA LEU A 591 33.08 11.94 -13.67
C LEU A 591 32.48 11.80 -12.27
N ASN A 592 31.59 12.71 -11.90
CA ASN A 592 30.88 12.64 -10.61
C ASN A 592 29.92 11.43 -10.51
N SER A 593 29.41 10.94 -11.63
CA SER A 593 28.47 9.80 -11.65
C SER A 593 29.13 8.44 -11.56
N ASP A 594 30.43 8.33 -11.96
CA ASP A 594 31.15 7.08 -11.98
C ASP A 594 32.59 7.25 -11.43
N PRO A 595 32.85 6.78 -10.20
CA PRO A 595 34.18 6.87 -9.58
C PRO A 595 35.29 6.10 -10.30
N ALA A 596 34.92 5.16 -11.19
CA ALA A 596 35.89 4.38 -11.96
C ALA A 596 36.42 5.11 -13.19
N LEU A 597 35.89 6.28 -13.54
CA LEU A 597 36.35 7.09 -14.67
C LEU A 597 37.61 7.90 -14.32
N LEU A 598 38.49 8.06 -15.29
CA LEU A 598 39.70 8.86 -15.22
C LEU A 598 39.84 9.67 -16.49
N LEU A 599 39.94 11.01 -16.37
CA LEU A 599 40.15 11.93 -17.48
C LEU A 599 41.61 12.31 -17.60
N GLU A 600 42.25 12.10 -18.78
CA GLU A 600 43.54 12.71 -19.13
C GLU A 600 43.30 14.03 -19.86
N ILE A 601 43.93 15.10 -19.39
CA ILE A 601 43.91 16.45 -19.95
C ILE A 601 45.28 16.75 -20.52
N SER A 602 45.46 16.63 -21.83
CA SER A 602 46.74 16.78 -22.50
C SER A 602 46.87 18.13 -23.19
N GLY A 603 47.79 18.99 -22.75
CA GLY A 603 48.02 20.33 -23.27
C GLY A 603 49.12 20.36 -24.33
N HIS A 604 48.82 21.02 -25.45
CA HIS A 604 49.70 21.24 -26.59
C HIS A 604 49.83 22.74 -26.90
N MET A 605 51.03 23.10 -27.40
CA MET A 605 51.28 24.49 -27.82
C MET A 605 52.08 24.55 -29.10
N ASP A 606 52.00 25.68 -29.83
CA ASP A 606 52.85 25.96 -30.95
C ASP A 606 54.25 26.36 -30.48
N LYS A 607 55.27 25.99 -31.24
CA LYS A 607 56.71 26.33 -30.94
C LYS A 607 56.96 27.83 -30.81
N THR A 608 56.10 28.66 -31.42
CA THR A 608 56.20 30.13 -31.43
C THR A 608 55.45 30.81 -30.30
N GLU A 609 54.64 30.05 -29.49
CA GLU A 609 53.90 30.59 -28.35
C GLU A 609 54.75 30.91 -27.14
N ARG A 610 54.32 31.91 -26.37
CA ARG A 610 54.97 32.32 -25.10
C ARG A 610 53.87 32.61 -24.05
N PRO A 611 54.09 32.36 -22.75
CA PRO A 611 55.30 31.71 -22.18
C PRO A 611 55.37 30.21 -22.51
N LYS A 612 56.50 29.58 -22.32
CA LYS A 612 56.68 28.12 -22.56
C LYS A 612 55.85 27.21 -21.68
N THR A 613 55.28 27.75 -20.60
CA THR A 613 54.35 27.07 -19.67
C THR A 613 52.90 27.01 -20.19
N LEU A 614 52.61 27.66 -21.31
CA LEU A 614 51.25 27.91 -21.79
C LEU A 614 50.41 26.63 -21.98
N SER A 615 51.04 25.51 -22.41
CA SER A 615 50.34 24.24 -22.54
C SER A 615 49.96 23.65 -21.14
N ALA A 616 50.84 23.75 -20.16
CA ALA A 616 50.60 23.33 -18.80
C ALA A 616 49.51 24.24 -18.13
N ASP A 617 49.57 25.54 -18.39
CA ASP A 617 48.63 26.50 -17.86
C ASP A 617 47.20 26.31 -18.40
N ARG A 618 47.10 25.91 -19.70
CA ARG A 618 45.80 25.54 -20.33
C ARG A 618 45.21 24.28 -19.71
N THR A 619 46.03 23.24 -19.44
CA THR A 619 45.53 22.05 -18.76
C THR A 619 45.10 22.35 -17.34
N LYS A 620 45.81 23.28 -16.66
CA LYS A 620 45.42 23.73 -15.33
C LYS A 620 44.08 24.42 -15.33
N GLN A 621 43.82 25.31 -16.27
CA GLN A 621 42.52 25.98 -16.37
C GLN A 621 41.37 25.02 -16.63
N VAL A 622 41.55 24.02 -17.50
CA VAL A 622 40.55 22.98 -17.72
C VAL A 622 40.30 22.17 -16.45
N PHE A 623 41.38 21.76 -15.76
CA PHE A 623 41.28 21.05 -14.47
C PHE A 623 40.57 21.90 -13.40
N ASP A 624 40.95 23.18 -13.24
CA ASP A 624 40.34 24.07 -12.26
C ASP A 624 38.86 24.29 -12.55
N TYR A 625 38.47 24.37 -13.81
CA TYR A 625 37.06 24.45 -14.20
C TYR A 625 36.27 23.20 -13.79
N LEU A 626 36.80 22.00 -14.07
CA LEU A 626 36.18 20.74 -13.69
C LEU A 626 36.17 20.56 -12.17
N PHE A 627 37.24 20.96 -11.48
CA PHE A 627 37.32 20.92 -10.02
C PHE A 627 36.24 21.80 -9.36
N ASN A 628 36.00 23.00 -9.90
CA ASN A 628 34.91 23.87 -9.47
C ASN A 628 33.49 23.29 -9.72
N LYS A 629 33.41 22.20 -10.50
CA LYS A 629 32.19 21.39 -10.68
C LYS A 629 32.17 20.15 -9.80
N ASN A 630 32.97 20.13 -8.71
CA ASN A 630 33.04 19.13 -7.67
C ASN A 630 33.52 17.72 -8.13
N ILE A 631 34.34 17.61 -9.17
CA ILE A 631 34.96 16.32 -9.50
C ILE A 631 35.95 15.91 -8.41
N ASN A 632 36.14 14.58 -8.22
CA ASN A 632 37.25 14.09 -7.40
C ASN A 632 38.58 14.39 -8.11
N PRO A 633 39.55 15.12 -7.49
CA PRO A 633 40.82 15.46 -8.12
C PRO A 633 41.59 14.24 -8.67
N ASN A 634 41.43 13.06 -8.05
CA ASN A 634 42.10 11.83 -8.48
C ASN A 634 41.51 11.25 -9.78
N GLN A 635 40.37 11.77 -10.26
CA GLN A 635 39.76 11.36 -11.53
C GLN A 635 40.26 12.21 -12.72
N ALA A 636 41.20 13.12 -12.53
CA ALA A 636 41.75 13.95 -13.63
C ALA A 636 43.26 14.03 -13.55
N ILE A 637 43.93 13.62 -14.64
CA ILE A 637 45.40 13.69 -14.81
C ILE A 637 45.71 14.79 -15.80
N ARG A 638 46.61 15.70 -15.43
CA ARG A 638 47.13 16.73 -16.35
C ARG A 638 48.46 16.28 -16.97
N LYS A 639 48.58 16.39 -18.30
CA LYS A 639 49.75 16.05 -19.07
C LYS A 639 50.20 17.24 -19.91
N ASP A 640 51.38 17.73 -19.65
CA ASP A 640 51.99 18.77 -20.47
C ASP A 640 52.79 18.11 -21.61
N VAL A 641 52.28 18.23 -22.84
CA VAL A 641 52.90 17.72 -24.05
C VAL A 641 53.76 18.81 -24.72
N GLY A 642 53.47 20.07 -24.39
CA GLY A 642 54.19 21.19 -24.99
C GLY A 642 54.10 21.22 -26.50
N SER A 643 55.24 21.47 -27.14
CA SER A 643 55.38 21.45 -28.63
C SER A 643 55.90 20.13 -29.20
N ALA A 644 55.99 19.08 -28.39
CA ALA A 644 56.57 17.77 -28.80
C ALA A 644 55.71 17.02 -29.83
N MET A 645 54.37 17.24 -29.77
CA MET A 645 53.43 16.61 -30.72
C MET A 645 52.61 17.70 -31.44
N PRO A 646 53.20 18.33 -32.48
CA PRO A 646 52.50 19.35 -33.24
C PRO A 646 51.31 18.79 -34.01
N GLY A 647 50.28 19.59 -34.19
CA GLY A 647 49.21 19.29 -35.11
C GLY A 647 49.69 19.25 -36.53
N THR A 648 49.09 18.44 -37.38
CA THR A 648 49.40 18.37 -38.82
C THR A 648 48.15 18.57 -39.65
N LYS A 649 48.32 19.03 -40.91
CA LYS A 649 47.19 19.10 -41.83
C LYS A 649 46.53 17.74 -42.08
N ALA A 650 47.30 16.66 -41.99
CA ALA A 650 46.82 15.30 -42.18
C ALA A 650 45.90 14.83 -41.03
N ASN A 651 46.18 15.21 -39.78
CA ASN A 651 45.36 14.85 -38.62
C ASN A 651 44.32 15.94 -38.24
N LYS A 652 44.26 17.05 -39.01
CA LYS A 652 43.33 18.17 -38.82
C LYS A 652 43.33 18.81 -37.39
N LYS A 653 44.44 18.63 -36.64
CA LYS A 653 44.59 19.17 -35.28
C LYS A 653 45.38 20.48 -35.27
N PRO A 654 44.93 21.53 -34.59
CA PRO A 654 45.70 22.75 -34.37
C PRO A 654 46.88 22.48 -33.42
N ASN A 655 47.97 23.28 -33.54
CA ASN A 655 49.10 23.16 -32.64
C ASN A 655 48.72 23.57 -31.20
N SER A 656 47.96 24.64 -31.04
CA SER A 656 47.53 25.19 -29.75
C SER A 656 46.19 24.55 -29.35
N ARG A 657 46.22 23.57 -28.50
CA ARG A 657 45.03 22.78 -28.13
C ARG A 657 45.15 22.12 -26.75
N VAL A 658 44.01 21.74 -26.19
CA VAL A 658 43.91 20.76 -25.12
C VAL A 658 43.08 19.56 -25.65
N GLU A 659 43.63 18.36 -25.51
CA GLU A 659 42.97 17.10 -25.83
C GLU A 659 42.49 16.44 -24.55
N LEU A 660 41.28 15.84 -24.60
CA LEU A 660 40.64 15.16 -23.49
C LEU A 660 40.47 13.69 -23.86
N GLN A 661 40.96 12.78 -23.00
CA GLN A 661 40.82 11.35 -23.18
C GLN A 661 40.24 10.72 -21.91
N MET A 662 39.20 9.92 -22.04
CA MET A 662 38.58 9.23 -20.91
C MET A 662 39.09 7.79 -20.82
N TYR A 663 39.36 7.37 -19.61
CA TYR A 663 39.73 6.01 -19.25
C TYR A 663 38.79 5.48 -18.18
N THR A 664 38.74 4.16 -18.00
CA THR A 664 38.02 3.53 -16.91
C THR A 664 38.83 2.42 -16.27
N TYR A 665 38.69 2.23 -14.97
CA TYR A 665 39.20 1.08 -14.23
C TYR A 665 38.20 -0.09 -14.20
N SER A 666 36.99 0.09 -14.72
CA SER A 666 35.89 -0.85 -14.66
C SER A 666 35.64 -1.53 -16.02
N LEU A 667 35.46 -2.85 -16.01
CA LEU A 667 34.97 -3.60 -17.17
C LEU A 667 33.57 -3.17 -17.61
N LYS A 668 32.75 -2.68 -16.67
CA LYS A 668 31.46 -2.11 -16.98
C LYS A 668 31.54 -0.84 -17.84
N GLY A 669 32.62 -0.06 -17.70
CA GLY A 669 32.87 1.08 -18.58
C GLY A 669 33.11 0.64 -20.02
N ILE A 670 33.83 -0.48 -20.24
CA ILE A 670 34.02 -1.07 -21.57
C ILE A 670 32.67 -1.59 -22.11
N GLU A 671 31.91 -2.29 -21.29
CA GLU A 671 30.56 -2.76 -21.65
C GLU A 671 29.67 -1.61 -22.10
N LYS A 672 29.61 -0.55 -21.33
CA LYS A 672 28.79 0.66 -21.61
C LYS A 672 29.23 1.31 -22.95
N GLN A 673 30.52 1.36 -23.21
CA GLN A 673 31.03 1.94 -24.45
C GLN A 673 30.66 1.10 -25.68
N ILE A 674 30.85 -0.23 -25.63
CA ILE A 674 30.51 -1.14 -26.73
C ILE A 674 28.99 -1.19 -26.95
N ASN A 675 28.22 -0.93 -25.92
CA ASN A 675 26.77 -0.89 -25.97
C ASN A 675 26.17 0.49 -26.33
N ALA A 676 27.02 1.48 -26.67
CA ALA A 676 26.53 2.84 -26.94
C ALA A 676 25.43 2.90 -28.02
N ASP A 677 25.60 2.11 -29.08
CA ASP A 677 24.66 2.03 -30.21
C ASP A 677 23.61 0.93 -30.04
N ASN A 678 23.90 -0.14 -29.30
CA ASN A 678 22.99 -1.25 -29.06
C ASN A 678 23.33 -1.94 -27.73
N ALA A 679 22.40 -1.89 -26.79
CA ALA A 679 22.53 -2.47 -25.43
C ALA A 679 22.76 -3.98 -25.39
N LEU A 680 22.56 -4.70 -26.51
CA LEU A 680 22.74 -6.13 -26.61
C LEU A 680 24.10 -6.55 -27.21
N ASN A 681 24.97 -5.59 -27.55
CA ASN A 681 26.28 -5.92 -28.16
C ASN A 681 27.19 -6.73 -27.24
N LEU A 682 27.24 -6.37 -25.95
CA LEU A 682 28.14 -7.02 -24.99
C LEU A 682 27.48 -7.06 -23.60
N LYS A 683 27.67 -8.21 -22.93
CA LYS A 683 27.39 -8.36 -21.49
C LYS A 683 28.63 -8.91 -20.80
N ILE A 684 29.16 -8.18 -19.83
CA ILE A 684 30.32 -8.64 -19.03
C ILE A 684 29.83 -9.11 -17.67
N THR A 685 30.12 -10.35 -17.33
CA THR A 685 30.02 -10.87 -15.97
C THR A 685 31.39 -10.87 -15.35
N GLU A 686 31.63 -9.96 -14.43
CA GLU A 686 32.92 -9.77 -13.77
C GLU A 686 33.36 -11.01 -13.00
N LEU A 687 34.66 -11.05 -12.65
CA LEU A 687 35.29 -12.17 -11.95
C LEU A 687 34.50 -12.64 -10.73
N ARG A 688 34.05 -13.87 -10.77
CA ARG A 688 33.42 -14.55 -9.66
C ARG A 688 33.63 -16.06 -9.71
N PRO A 689 33.48 -16.74 -8.55
CA PRO A 689 33.56 -18.20 -8.52
C PRO A 689 32.32 -18.86 -9.12
N TYR A 690 32.54 -19.92 -9.87
CA TYR A 690 31.53 -20.82 -10.39
C TYR A 690 31.85 -22.25 -9.98
N GLU A 691 30.95 -22.94 -9.38
CA GLU A 691 31.10 -24.36 -9.10
C GLU A 691 30.88 -25.19 -10.38
N LYS A 692 31.61 -26.26 -10.56
CA LYS A 692 31.51 -27.12 -11.73
C LYS A 692 30.09 -27.66 -11.91
N GLY A 693 29.53 -27.49 -13.08
CA GLY A 693 28.14 -27.83 -13.38
C GLY A 693 27.13 -26.75 -13.12
N SER A 694 27.50 -25.64 -12.44
CA SER A 694 26.56 -24.57 -12.03
C SER A 694 26.25 -23.54 -13.13
N ASN A 695 27.04 -23.46 -14.17
CA ASN A 695 26.92 -22.47 -15.25
C ASN A 695 26.98 -23.12 -16.63
N ALA A 696 25.94 -22.92 -17.44
CA ALA A 696 25.80 -23.56 -18.75
C ALA A 696 26.93 -23.20 -19.74
N THR A 697 27.50 -21.99 -19.67
CA THR A 697 28.58 -21.53 -20.52
C THR A 697 29.91 -22.16 -20.10
N LEU A 698 30.20 -22.16 -18.79
CA LEU A 698 31.43 -22.80 -18.30
C LEU A 698 31.42 -24.32 -18.46
N ASN A 699 30.26 -24.95 -18.53
CA ASN A 699 30.16 -26.38 -18.82
C ASN A 699 30.56 -26.77 -20.25
N GLN A 700 30.71 -25.78 -21.16
CA GLN A 700 31.08 -25.99 -22.55
C GLN A 700 32.59 -25.75 -22.80
N VAL A 701 33.34 -25.30 -21.79
CA VAL A 701 34.78 -25.04 -21.91
C VAL A 701 35.59 -26.02 -21.09
N LEU A 702 36.85 -26.17 -21.46
CA LEU A 702 37.81 -26.90 -20.65
C LEU A 702 38.02 -26.16 -19.32
N TRP A 703 37.94 -26.91 -18.24
CA TRP A 703 38.25 -26.39 -16.91
C TRP A 703 39.74 -26.28 -16.70
N GLN A 704 40.33 -25.28 -17.35
CA GLN A 704 41.73 -24.96 -17.29
C GLN A 704 41.90 -23.44 -17.31
N GLU A 705 42.90 -22.93 -16.60
CA GLU A 705 43.23 -21.51 -16.63
C GLU A 705 43.50 -21.02 -18.04
N GLY A 706 43.00 -19.83 -18.36
CA GLY A 706 43.18 -19.23 -19.66
C GLY A 706 41.89 -18.70 -20.30
N LYS A 707 41.98 -18.34 -21.57
CA LYS A 707 40.87 -17.79 -22.37
C LYS A 707 40.27 -18.88 -23.23
N HIS A 708 38.96 -19.09 -23.09
CA HIS A 708 38.19 -20.10 -23.81
C HIS A 708 37.06 -19.44 -24.58
N LYS A 709 36.93 -19.79 -25.88
CA LYS A 709 35.84 -19.28 -26.73
C LYS A 709 34.74 -20.31 -26.89
N VAL A 710 33.49 -19.83 -26.80
CA VAL A 710 32.29 -20.64 -27.00
C VAL A 710 31.31 -19.87 -27.87
N SER A 711 30.58 -20.58 -28.73
CA SER A 711 29.44 -20.03 -29.46
C SER A 711 28.15 -20.62 -28.88
N GLN A 712 27.24 -19.77 -28.43
CA GLN A 712 25.99 -20.20 -27.84
C GLN A 712 24.83 -19.27 -28.28
N ASN A 713 23.77 -19.84 -28.82
CA ASN A 713 22.59 -19.10 -29.27
C ASN A 713 22.90 -17.95 -30.25
N GLY A 714 23.85 -18.15 -31.16
CA GLY A 714 24.27 -17.15 -32.13
C GLY A 714 25.17 -16.04 -31.58
N ARG A 715 25.57 -16.11 -30.32
CA ARG A 715 26.47 -15.16 -29.64
C ARG A 715 27.88 -15.76 -29.51
N SER A 716 28.89 -14.91 -29.50
CA SER A 716 30.28 -15.27 -29.29
C SER A 716 30.69 -14.95 -27.85
N ILE A 717 31.10 -15.95 -27.11
CA ILE A 717 31.39 -15.82 -25.69
C ILE A 717 32.87 -16.11 -25.42
N LEU A 718 33.53 -15.22 -24.68
CA LEU A 718 34.85 -15.45 -24.13
C LEU A 718 34.74 -15.69 -22.63
N VAL A 719 35.22 -16.85 -22.21
CA VAL A 719 35.38 -17.19 -20.79
C VAL A 719 36.87 -17.08 -20.45
N HIS A 720 37.18 -16.15 -19.55
CA HIS A 720 38.55 -16.04 -19.01
C HIS A 720 38.56 -16.64 -17.60
N ILE A 721 39.11 -17.84 -17.48
CA ILE A 721 39.32 -18.54 -16.20
C ILE A 721 40.65 -18.07 -15.63
N SER A 722 40.59 -17.34 -14.52
CA SER A 722 41.78 -16.79 -13.87
C SER A 722 42.46 -17.78 -12.93
N SER A 723 41.68 -18.67 -12.32
CA SER A 723 42.18 -19.73 -11.44
C SER A 723 41.14 -20.83 -11.24
N ILE A 724 41.63 -22.03 -10.89
CA ILE A 724 40.78 -23.16 -10.51
C ILE A 724 41.10 -23.56 -9.09
N GLU A 725 40.07 -23.63 -8.27
CA GLU A 725 40.16 -24.08 -6.89
C GLU A 725 39.66 -25.54 -6.77
N LYS A 726 40.50 -26.38 -6.17
CA LYS A 726 40.13 -27.78 -5.89
C LYS A 726 39.03 -27.87 -4.82
N PRO A 727 38.27 -28.97 -4.80
CA PRO A 727 37.30 -29.20 -3.75
C PRO A 727 37.90 -29.03 -2.34
N ARG A 728 37.23 -28.27 -1.49
CA ARG A 728 37.66 -28.05 -0.13
C ARG A 728 36.44 -27.80 0.81
N ASN A 729 36.63 -27.95 2.11
CA ASN A 729 35.65 -27.50 3.08
C ASN A 729 35.47 -25.99 2.96
N LYS A 730 34.24 -25.56 3.05
CA LYS A 730 33.89 -24.13 3.23
C LYS A 730 34.44 -23.65 4.58
N THR A 731 34.77 -22.39 4.65
CA THR A 731 34.95 -21.71 5.93
C THR A 731 33.58 -21.48 6.59
N PHE A 732 33.56 -21.19 7.88
CA PHE A 732 32.30 -20.84 8.56
C PHE A 732 31.60 -19.65 7.87
N GLU A 733 32.34 -18.64 7.48
CA GLU A 733 31.79 -17.44 6.83
C GLU A 733 31.20 -17.77 5.46
N GLU A 734 31.85 -18.62 4.67
CA GLU A 734 31.36 -19.10 3.38
C GLU A 734 30.08 -19.96 3.51
N ALA A 735 29.97 -20.73 4.58
CA ALA A 735 28.86 -21.62 4.85
C ALA A 735 27.79 -21.01 5.76
N ARG A 736 28.00 -19.80 6.29
CA ARG A 736 27.23 -19.21 7.40
C ARG A 736 25.71 -19.32 7.24
N GLY A 737 25.17 -18.98 6.06
CA GLY A 737 23.74 -19.08 5.81
C GLY A 737 23.20 -20.52 5.90
N GLN A 738 23.96 -21.48 5.35
CA GLN A 738 23.62 -22.90 5.40
C GLN A 738 23.76 -23.45 6.82
N VAL A 739 24.84 -23.09 7.52
CA VAL A 739 25.07 -23.48 8.92
C VAL A 739 23.97 -22.96 9.83
N ILE A 740 23.55 -21.71 9.69
CA ILE A 740 22.44 -21.17 10.48
C ILE A 740 21.15 -21.95 10.25
N SER A 741 20.84 -22.26 8.99
CA SER A 741 19.66 -23.07 8.65
C SER A 741 19.70 -24.48 9.27
N ASP A 742 20.84 -25.14 9.16
CA ASP A 742 21.00 -26.50 9.71
C ASP A 742 21.06 -26.48 11.25
N TYR A 743 21.64 -25.43 11.83
CA TYR A 743 21.65 -25.22 13.28
C TYR A 743 20.26 -24.93 13.84
N GLN A 744 19.39 -24.24 13.08
CA GLN A 744 17.97 -24.10 13.47
C GLN A 744 17.28 -25.47 13.57
N VAL A 745 17.49 -26.33 12.59
CA VAL A 745 16.94 -27.71 12.62
C VAL A 745 17.47 -28.48 13.81
N PHE A 746 18.77 -28.35 14.12
CA PHE A 746 19.37 -28.98 15.28
C PHE A 746 18.78 -28.48 16.60
N LEU A 747 18.68 -27.15 16.78
CA LEU A 747 18.09 -26.55 17.98
C LEU A 747 16.61 -26.94 18.17
N GLU A 748 15.85 -27.01 17.08
CA GLU A 748 14.45 -27.44 17.14
C GLU A 748 14.33 -28.89 17.57
N LYS A 749 15.20 -29.74 17.08
CA LYS A 749 15.22 -31.15 17.44
C LYS A 749 15.58 -31.35 18.93
N GLU A 750 16.67 -30.69 19.41
CA GLU A 750 17.04 -30.72 20.83
C GLU A 750 15.87 -30.27 21.72
N TRP A 751 15.25 -29.15 21.36
CA TRP A 751 14.12 -28.63 22.11
C TRP A 751 12.92 -29.58 22.11
N LEU A 752 12.60 -30.24 21.01
CA LEU A 752 11.53 -31.22 20.94
C LEU A 752 11.81 -32.42 21.84
N GLU A 753 13.06 -32.92 21.85
CA GLU A 753 13.47 -34.05 22.75
C GLU A 753 13.34 -33.64 24.22
N GLU A 754 13.63 -32.40 24.59
CA GLU A 754 13.38 -31.87 25.93
C GLU A 754 11.87 -31.81 26.25
N LEU A 755 11.07 -31.33 25.29
CA LEU A 755 9.61 -31.18 25.45
C LEU A 755 8.91 -32.54 25.61
N GLU A 756 9.30 -33.56 24.86
CA GLU A 756 8.75 -34.92 24.97
C GLU A 756 9.00 -35.53 26.34
N LYS A 757 10.18 -35.28 26.94
CA LYS A 757 10.48 -35.70 28.31
C LYS A 757 9.68 -34.90 29.33
N LYS A 758 9.50 -33.61 29.13
CA LYS A 758 8.82 -32.66 30.04
C LYS A 758 7.30 -32.87 30.04
N TYR A 759 6.73 -33.16 28.87
CA TYR A 759 5.30 -33.29 28.64
C TYR A 759 4.95 -34.63 27.98
N PRO A 760 4.86 -35.74 28.75
CA PRO A 760 4.54 -37.05 28.20
C PRO A 760 3.21 -37.03 27.42
N VAL A 761 3.22 -37.59 26.22
CA VAL A 761 2.03 -37.67 25.36
C VAL A 761 1.32 -39.01 25.60
N LYS A 762 0.00 -38.95 25.83
CA LYS A 762 -0.86 -40.14 26.00
C LYS A 762 -1.98 -40.09 24.95
N LEU A 763 -1.83 -40.88 23.89
CA LEU A 763 -2.83 -41.01 22.83
C LEU A 763 -3.98 -41.94 23.28
N GLN A 764 -5.22 -41.61 22.93
CA GLN A 764 -6.39 -42.44 23.05
C GLN A 764 -6.62 -43.15 21.71
N GLU A 765 -5.96 -44.31 21.53
CA GLU A 765 -5.98 -45.06 20.26
C GLU A 765 -7.39 -45.38 19.76
N GLU A 766 -8.34 -45.67 20.65
CA GLU A 766 -9.72 -45.95 20.27
C GLU A 766 -10.44 -44.72 19.67
N GLU A 767 -10.11 -43.52 20.11
CA GLU A 767 -10.68 -42.30 19.56
C GLU A 767 -10.05 -41.98 18.18
N LEU A 768 -8.77 -42.28 17.99
CA LEU A 768 -8.10 -42.15 16.68
C LEU A 768 -8.70 -43.14 15.67
N LYS A 769 -8.90 -44.40 16.05
CA LYS A 769 -9.50 -45.41 15.18
C LYS A 769 -10.91 -45.06 14.69
N LYS A 770 -11.69 -44.34 15.50
CA LYS A 770 -13.02 -43.86 15.10
C LYS A 770 -12.97 -42.83 13.97
N LEU A 771 -11.84 -42.15 13.78
CA LEU A 771 -11.63 -41.22 12.70
C LEU A 771 -11.21 -41.88 11.40
N VAL A 772 -10.67 -43.08 11.43
CA VAL A 772 -10.19 -43.81 10.26
C VAL A 772 -11.38 -44.11 9.33
N ARG A 773 -11.23 -43.74 8.05
CA ARG A 773 -12.21 -44.05 7.00
C ARG A 773 -12.26 -45.55 6.79
N LYS A 774 -13.47 -46.15 6.93
CA LYS A 774 -13.74 -47.56 6.64
C LYS A 774 -13.72 -47.83 5.15
#